data_0b874d0d32a185ddbe0380e555ab803d
#
_entry.id   0b874d0d32a185ddbe0380e555ab803d
#
_cell.length_a   1.000
_cell.length_b   1.000
_cell.length_c   1.000
_cell.angle_alpha   90.00
_cell.angle_beta   90.00
_cell.angle_gamma   90.00
#
_symmetry.space_group_name_H-M   'P 1'
#
loop_
_entity.id
_entity.type
_entity.pdbx_description
1 polymer ?
#
loop_
_entity_poly.entity_id
_entity_poly.type
_entity_poly.pdbx_seq_one_letter_code
_entity_poly.pdbx_strand_id
1 'polypeptide(L)'
;MALTARSKEHPYSHLIDSLRDGSIKFFNPRKLNDPRYDKLPLSIRVILEAAIRNCDGFYTKQEDVQNILDWQQQQDKAEVPFSPARVLLQDFTGIPAMVDLAAMRDAVSKHGVDPAVVNPKCPTDLIVDHSLQIDFNKCAIQNTPNPGGGDSPNQTQASSRSTPSRPPSRGGSQCGGQRGSCSKTACSDPPTSSSQAPAFVQQIENTPLLCPFHLQPVSETETAVKNQEMELIRNKERLQFFKWCSKAFKNVNVVPPEVGAVHQVNLEYLSRVVQVSDGFIYPDSVVGTDSHTTMINGLGILGWGVGGIESEAVMLGQPVSLTLPQVVGCKLVGSINPLTTSIDIVLGITKHLRQAGISGRFVEFFGPGVSQLSVPDRTTIANMCPEYNATVSFFPVDQVALKHFKKTNFTQEKLEQLESYLKVVNIFRSYEEASEDPQYSEVTEINLSSMVPHVSGPKRSQDRVAISNMKEDFQRCLDEKLGFKGFHISKKNQEICVPFMHCGQEYQLAHGSVVIAAVISCTNNCNPSVMLTAGLLAKKAIEVGLMVKPYIQTTLAPGSGMVTHYLSASGVLPYFNQLGFEVVGYGCSTCVGNTAPLPEAVVDAIKQGNLVACGVLSGNRHFEGRLCDCVRANYLASPPLVVAYAIAGTVGIDFEKEPLGVTSEGREVYLCDVWPSREEVQQTEEEAVISSIFKDLRGRMEKGNKFWNNLECPDSVLFPWDPKSTYIRLPPFFSKLSKDIPAPQSIENAHALLFLGDKVTTDHISPAGSIARISAAAKYLQSKRLTPREFNSYGARRGNDAVMTRGTFASIKLQNRFIGRSGPKTLHIPSGQTLDVFEVADRYQRDGVPLIILAGKDYGSGNSRDWVAKGPYLLGVRAVIAESFEKLHKNQLIGMGIMPLQFLPGQNADTLELSGKERFSIIVPENMGPRHQLTVKTSKGASFCVMALFDTDVDLICFQHGGLHRYVAWTVLNSSSAPRPDRTECSTCP
;
A
#
# COMPACT_ATOMS: atom_id res chain seq x y z
N MET A 1 -17.80 33.05 -10.52
CA MET A 1 -19.04 32.94 -11.35
C MET A 1 -19.81 31.62 -11.19
N ALA A 2 -19.40 30.68 -10.35
CA ALA A 2 -20.00 29.33 -10.29
C ALA A 2 -21.02 29.11 -9.16
N LEU A 3 -21.42 30.10 -8.39
CA LEU A 3 -22.36 29.95 -7.25
C LEU A 3 -23.68 30.71 -7.38
N THR A 4 -23.93 31.35 -8.51
CA THR A 4 -25.20 32.05 -8.80
C THR A 4 -26.09 31.36 -9.83
N ALA A 5 -25.74 30.18 -10.33
CA ALA A 5 -26.49 29.45 -11.38
C ALA A 5 -27.23 28.19 -10.87
N ARG A 6 -27.75 28.19 -9.64
CA ARG A 6 -28.62 27.11 -9.14
C ARG A 6 -30.10 27.32 -9.47
N SER A 7 -30.44 27.79 -10.65
CA SER A 7 -31.83 27.87 -11.14
C SER A 7 -32.02 27.28 -12.54
N LYS A 8 -31.01 26.58 -13.09
CA LYS A 8 -31.26 25.79 -14.31
C LYS A 8 -31.61 24.35 -13.87
N GLU A 9 -32.74 23.86 -14.40
CA GLU A 9 -33.15 22.47 -14.26
C GLU A 9 -32.02 21.54 -14.72
N HIS A 10 -31.76 20.46 -13.94
CA HIS A 10 -30.68 19.52 -14.25
C HIS A 10 -30.86 18.98 -15.68
N PRO A 11 -29.86 18.99 -16.59
CA PRO A 11 -30.01 18.61 -18.00
C PRO A 11 -30.64 17.23 -18.23
N TYR A 12 -30.44 16.32 -17.27
CA TYR A 12 -30.97 14.95 -17.31
C TYR A 12 -32.09 14.70 -16.30
N SER A 13 -32.81 15.73 -15.83
CA SER A 13 -33.95 15.58 -14.90
C SER A 13 -35.02 14.58 -15.38
N HIS A 14 -35.22 14.47 -16.69
CA HIS A 14 -36.13 13.52 -17.33
C HIS A 14 -35.74 12.05 -17.18
N LEU A 15 -34.48 11.75 -16.77
CA LEU A 15 -34.03 10.39 -16.53
C LEU A 15 -34.27 9.94 -15.07
N ILE A 16 -34.76 10.84 -14.19
CA ILE A 16 -35.03 10.50 -12.81
C ILE A 16 -36.16 9.46 -12.76
N ASP A 17 -35.91 8.42 -11.97
CA ASP A 17 -36.81 7.33 -11.68
C ASP A 17 -36.88 7.08 -10.17
N SER A 18 -37.80 6.22 -9.72
CA SER A 18 -37.91 5.85 -8.30
C SER A 18 -37.96 4.35 -8.15
N LEU A 19 -37.37 3.82 -7.07
CA LEU A 19 -37.56 2.42 -6.73
C LEU A 19 -39.02 2.14 -6.39
N ARG A 20 -39.40 0.86 -6.34
CA ARG A 20 -40.79 0.38 -6.24
C ARG A 20 -41.62 0.99 -5.10
N ASP A 21 -40.99 1.40 -4.01
CA ASP A 21 -41.59 2.05 -2.84
C ASP A 21 -41.78 3.57 -2.99
N GLY A 22 -41.24 4.17 -4.10
CA GLY A 22 -41.28 5.61 -4.35
C GLY A 22 -40.41 6.46 -3.41
N SER A 23 -39.74 5.88 -2.45
CA SER A 23 -39.00 6.59 -1.40
C SER A 23 -37.61 7.07 -1.84
N ILE A 24 -36.97 6.34 -2.77
CA ILE A 24 -35.60 6.60 -3.22
C ILE A 24 -35.58 6.81 -4.72
N LYS A 25 -34.99 7.94 -5.15
CA LYS A 25 -34.83 8.33 -6.54
C LYS A 25 -33.49 7.88 -7.11
N PHE A 26 -33.38 7.76 -8.43
CA PHE A 26 -32.12 7.50 -9.11
C PHE A 26 -32.16 8.02 -10.55
N PHE A 27 -30.99 8.24 -11.14
CA PHE A 27 -30.89 8.46 -12.58
C PHE A 27 -30.87 7.12 -13.30
N ASN A 28 -31.79 6.92 -14.24
CA ASN A 28 -31.90 5.68 -15.01
C ASN A 28 -31.32 5.88 -16.41
N PRO A 29 -30.05 5.48 -16.69
CA PRO A 29 -29.45 5.69 -18.01
C PRO A 29 -30.16 4.96 -19.14
N ARG A 30 -30.93 3.89 -18.86
CA ARG A 30 -31.72 3.18 -19.86
C ARG A 30 -32.84 4.04 -20.44
N LYS A 31 -33.34 5.07 -19.73
CA LYS A 31 -34.32 6.03 -20.24
C LYS A 31 -33.72 6.97 -21.31
N LEU A 32 -32.42 6.95 -21.55
CA LEU A 32 -31.83 7.59 -22.75
C LEU A 32 -32.35 6.94 -24.05
N ASN A 33 -32.81 5.69 -23.96
CA ASN A 33 -33.22 4.87 -25.10
C ASN A 33 -32.14 4.78 -26.20
N ASP A 34 -30.89 4.75 -25.78
CA ASP A 34 -29.73 4.70 -26.66
C ASP A 34 -29.17 3.27 -26.71
N PRO A 35 -29.13 2.61 -27.87
CA PRO A 35 -28.68 1.23 -27.99
C PRO A 35 -27.19 1.04 -27.72
N ARG A 36 -26.41 2.12 -27.63
CA ARG A 36 -24.99 2.07 -27.25
C ARG A 36 -24.83 1.68 -25.80
N TYR A 37 -25.78 2.06 -24.90
CA TYR A 37 -25.71 1.80 -23.48
C TYR A 37 -25.51 0.32 -23.16
N ASP A 38 -26.35 -0.56 -23.72
CA ASP A 38 -26.29 -1.99 -23.42
C ASP A 38 -25.05 -2.71 -24.00
N LYS A 39 -24.28 -2.04 -24.86
CA LYS A 39 -23.02 -2.51 -25.40
C LYS A 39 -21.81 -2.09 -24.57
N LEU A 40 -21.96 -1.08 -23.70
CA LEU A 40 -20.86 -0.59 -22.86
C LEU A 40 -20.44 -1.65 -21.85
N PRO A 41 -19.13 -1.79 -21.55
CA PRO A 41 -18.66 -2.51 -20.37
C PRO A 41 -19.32 -1.98 -19.10
N LEU A 42 -19.53 -2.85 -18.09
CA LEU A 42 -20.25 -2.47 -16.87
C LEU A 42 -19.49 -1.41 -16.08
N SER A 43 -18.16 -1.46 -16.08
CA SER A 43 -17.31 -0.42 -15.49
C SER A 43 -17.52 0.95 -16.14
N ILE A 44 -17.75 1.01 -17.45
CA ILE A 44 -18.04 2.24 -18.20
C ILE A 44 -19.46 2.74 -17.90
N ARG A 45 -20.43 1.83 -17.68
CA ARG A 45 -21.81 2.23 -17.25
C ARG A 45 -21.81 2.95 -15.91
N VAL A 46 -20.93 2.56 -14.98
CA VAL A 46 -20.75 3.26 -13.70
C VAL A 46 -20.21 4.68 -13.92
N ILE A 47 -19.25 4.85 -14.83
CA ILE A 47 -18.72 6.17 -15.21
C ILE A 47 -19.79 7.03 -15.86
N LEU A 48 -20.61 6.45 -16.74
CA LEU A 48 -21.70 7.14 -17.41
C LEU A 48 -22.76 7.64 -16.42
N GLU A 49 -23.16 6.79 -15.45
CA GLU A 49 -24.11 7.19 -14.39
C GLU A 49 -23.56 8.39 -13.60
N ALA A 50 -22.28 8.31 -13.20
CA ALA A 50 -21.64 9.40 -12.47
C ALA A 50 -21.59 10.70 -13.30
N ALA A 51 -21.32 10.63 -14.61
CA ALA A 51 -21.33 11.78 -15.50
C ALA A 51 -22.73 12.38 -15.66
N ILE A 52 -23.77 11.54 -15.83
CA ILE A 52 -25.16 11.98 -15.91
C ILE A 52 -25.56 12.70 -14.62
N ARG A 53 -25.33 12.07 -13.46
CA ARG A 53 -25.73 12.59 -12.15
C ARG A 53 -25.02 13.90 -11.76
N ASN A 54 -23.77 14.07 -12.18
CA ASN A 54 -22.97 15.26 -11.86
C ASN A 54 -22.89 16.27 -13.03
N CYS A 55 -23.75 16.16 -14.05
CA CYS A 55 -23.73 17.08 -15.19
C CYS A 55 -24.22 18.48 -14.75
N ASP A 56 -23.27 19.39 -14.55
CA ASP A 56 -23.51 20.76 -14.12
C ASP A 56 -23.27 21.82 -15.22
N GLY A 57 -22.81 21.36 -16.39
CA GLY A 57 -22.48 22.21 -17.54
C GLY A 57 -21.18 23.01 -17.38
N PHE A 58 -20.44 22.78 -16.26
CA PHE A 58 -19.17 23.46 -15.97
C PHE A 58 -18.03 22.44 -15.86
N TYR A 59 -18.04 21.59 -14.81
CA TYR A 59 -17.07 20.51 -14.65
C TYR A 59 -17.44 19.32 -15.52
N THR A 60 -18.70 18.91 -15.51
CA THR A 60 -19.22 17.83 -16.34
C THR A 60 -20.23 18.35 -17.32
N LYS A 61 -19.95 18.24 -18.60
CA LYS A 61 -20.76 18.74 -19.72
C LYS A 61 -21.57 17.62 -20.36
N GLN A 62 -22.61 17.99 -21.12
CA GLN A 62 -23.39 17.01 -21.92
C GLN A 62 -22.51 16.29 -22.94
N GLU A 63 -21.49 16.97 -23.48
CA GLU A 63 -20.52 16.40 -24.41
C GLU A 63 -19.74 15.21 -23.77
N ASP A 64 -19.40 15.31 -22.48
CA ASP A 64 -18.73 14.23 -21.78
C ASP A 64 -19.60 12.96 -21.71
N VAL A 65 -20.91 13.14 -21.48
CA VAL A 65 -21.87 12.04 -21.50
C VAL A 65 -21.96 11.40 -22.89
N GLN A 66 -21.93 12.20 -23.97
CA GLN A 66 -21.89 11.68 -25.34
C GLN A 66 -20.59 10.95 -25.65
N ASN A 67 -19.45 11.49 -25.23
CA ASN A 67 -18.15 10.83 -25.39
C ASN A 67 -18.10 9.46 -24.68
N ILE A 68 -18.73 9.33 -23.50
CA ILE A 68 -18.81 8.05 -22.81
C ILE A 68 -19.74 7.08 -23.54
N LEU A 69 -20.88 7.52 -24.10
CA LEU A 69 -21.75 6.69 -24.93
C LEU A 69 -21.03 6.21 -26.18
N ASP A 70 -20.18 7.06 -26.79
CA ASP A 70 -19.32 6.73 -27.91
C ASP A 70 -17.99 6.05 -27.52
N TRP A 71 -17.93 5.46 -26.35
CA TRP A 71 -16.73 4.90 -25.75
C TRP A 71 -15.86 4.11 -26.73
N GLN A 72 -16.44 3.28 -27.60
CA GLN A 72 -15.66 2.48 -28.56
C GLN A 72 -14.80 3.31 -29.52
N GLN A 73 -15.24 4.51 -29.88
CA GLN A 73 -14.52 5.39 -30.81
C GLN A 73 -13.63 6.38 -30.07
N GLN A 74 -13.94 6.64 -28.79
CA GLN A 74 -13.31 7.65 -27.95
C GLN A 74 -12.23 7.09 -27.01
N GLN A 75 -12.00 5.77 -27.02
CA GLN A 75 -10.94 5.13 -26.21
C GLN A 75 -9.59 5.80 -26.48
N ASP A 76 -8.84 6.09 -25.40
CA ASP A 76 -7.53 6.75 -25.40
C ASP A 76 -7.49 8.15 -26.06
N LYS A 77 -8.65 8.70 -26.45
CA LYS A 77 -8.77 10.01 -27.13
C LYS A 77 -9.49 11.04 -26.28
N ALA A 78 -10.70 10.72 -25.83
CA ALA A 78 -11.50 11.65 -25.05
C ALA A 78 -11.13 11.58 -23.56
N GLU A 79 -11.04 12.72 -22.93
CA GLU A 79 -10.88 12.88 -21.50
C GLU A 79 -12.20 13.35 -20.91
N VAL A 80 -12.66 12.70 -19.83
CA VAL A 80 -13.95 12.97 -19.19
C VAL A 80 -13.73 13.18 -17.67
N PRO A 81 -14.50 14.07 -17.06
CA PRO A 81 -14.46 14.27 -15.62
C PRO A 81 -15.20 13.14 -14.91
N PHE A 82 -14.59 12.58 -13.87
CA PHE A 82 -15.19 11.56 -13.02
C PHE A 82 -15.26 12.03 -11.56
N SER A 83 -16.44 12.06 -10.99
CA SER A 83 -16.68 12.40 -9.58
C SER A 83 -16.97 11.13 -8.80
N PRO A 84 -16.00 10.59 -8.04
CA PRO A 84 -16.20 9.39 -7.22
C PRO A 84 -17.12 9.68 -6.05
N ALA A 85 -17.80 8.64 -5.54
CA ALA A 85 -18.72 8.75 -4.42
C ALA A 85 -18.03 9.03 -3.07
N ARG A 86 -16.79 8.56 -2.91
CA ARG A 86 -16.01 8.75 -1.67
C ARG A 86 -14.50 8.65 -1.91
N VAL A 87 -13.74 9.09 -0.90
CA VAL A 87 -12.27 9.04 -0.88
C VAL A 87 -11.78 8.13 0.24
N LEU A 88 -10.78 7.31 -0.05
CA LEU A 88 -10.12 6.43 0.91
C LEU A 88 -8.67 6.88 1.10
N LEU A 89 -8.30 7.21 2.32
CA LEU A 89 -6.96 7.61 2.68
C LEU A 89 -6.30 6.55 3.56
N GLN A 90 -5.07 6.22 3.24
CA GLN A 90 -4.19 5.41 4.06
C GLN A 90 -3.28 6.34 4.87
N ASP A 91 -2.93 6.01 6.09
CA ASP A 91 -2.27 6.94 7.03
C ASP A 91 -0.92 7.52 6.54
N PHE A 92 -0.10 6.77 5.80
CA PHE A 92 1.17 7.29 5.28
C PHE A 92 1.04 8.10 3.99
N THR A 93 0.05 7.77 3.16
CA THR A 93 -0.18 8.43 1.87
C THR A 93 -1.24 9.53 1.95
N GLY A 94 -2.14 9.47 2.92
CA GLY A 94 -3.17 10.48 3.15
C GLY A 94 -2.73 11.63 4.08
N ILE A 95 -1.69 11.43 4.92
CA ILE A 95 -1.25 12.49 5.83
C ILE A 95 -0.83 13.78 5.11
N PRO A 96 -0.16 13.77 3.94
CA PRO A 96 0.16 15.00 3.23
C PRO A 96 -1.09 15.79 2.83
N ALA A 97 -2.14 15.12 2.34
CA ALA A 97 -3.40 15.78 1.96
C ALA A 97 -4.09 16.41 3.19
N MET A 98 -4.13 15.70 4.32
CA MET A 98 -4.72 16.25 5.55
C MET A 98 -3.93 17.43 6.10
N VAL A 99 -2.59 17.40 6.00
CA VAL A 99 -1.71 18.52 6.37
C VAL A 99 -1.93 19.72 5.46
N ASP A 100 -2.13 19.49 4.16
CA ASP A 100 -2.40 20.57 3.20
C ASP A 100 -3.78 21.20 3.45
N LEU A 101 -4.82 20.42 3.74
CA LEU A 101 -6.14 20.94 4.13
C LEU A 101 -6.05 21.80 5.41
N ALA A 102 -5.28 21.33 6.40
CA ALA A 102 -5.05 22.11 7.63
C ALA A 102 -4.32 23.42 7.32
N ALA A 103 -3.27 23.38 6.49
CA ALA A 103 -2.52 24.56 6.07
C ALA A 103 -3.36 25.52 5.20
N MET A 104 -4.28 24.99 4.39
CA MET A 104 -5.22 25.78 3.59
C MET A 104 -6.18 26.56 4.51
N ARG A 105 -6.65 25.95 5.62
CA ARG A 105 -7.43 26.65 6.65
C ARG A 105 -6.69 27.86 7.22
N ASP A 106 -5.41 27.67 7.58
CA ASP A 106 -4.56 28.78 8.04
C ASP A 106 -4.41 29.88 6.99
N ALA A 107 -4.23 29.48 5.73
CA ALA A 107 -4.05 30.43 4.63
C ALA A 107 -5.31 31.25 4.37
N VAL A 108 -6.49 30.64 4.29
CA VAL A 108 -7.75 31.38 4.07
C VAL A 108 -8.14 32.23 5.28
N SER A 109 -7.85 31.75 6.49
CA SER A 109 -8.06 32.52 7.74
C SER A 109 -7.25 33.79 7.76
N LYS A 110 -5.98 33.79 7.30
CA LYS A 110 -5.13 34.99 7.15
C LYS A 110 -5.73 36.03 6.20
N HIS A 111 -6.57 35.63 5.28
CA HIS A 111 -7.30 36.53 4.36
C HIS A 111 -8.71 36.90 4.85
N GLY A 112 -9.04 36.59 6.12
CA GLY A 112 -10.31 36.94 6.75
C GLY A 112 -11.50 36.08 6.38
N VAL A 113 -11.24 34.89 5.79
CA VAL A 113 -12.29 33.91 5.46
C VAL A 113 -12.40 32.88 6.60
N ASP A 114 -13.62 32.47 6.92
CA ASP A 114 -13.86 31.40 7.91
C ASP A 114 -13.14 30.11 7.51
N PRO A 115 -12.17 29.63 8.31
CA PRO A 115 -11.43 28.41 7.98
C PRO A 115 -12.31 27.16 7.88
N ALA A 116 -13.49 27.13 8.51
CA ALA A 116 -14.41 26.01 8.45
C ALA A 116 -15.02 25.78 7.04
N VAL A 117 -14.91 26.73 6.11
CA VAL A 117 -15.33 26.53 4.71
C VAL A 117 -14.42 25.54 3.96
N VAL A 118 -13.16 25.38 4.41
CA VAL A 118 -12.25 24.36 3.90
C VAL A 118 -12.59 23.04 4.57
N ASN A 119 -13.38 22.22 3.87
CA ASN A 119 -13.89 20.96 4.39
C ASN A 119 -14.16 20.00 3.22
N PRO A 120 -13.91 18.69 3.40
CA PRO A 120 -14.27 17.70 2.39
C PRO A 120 -15.77 17.73 2.01
N LYS A 121 -16.03 17.75 0.71
CA LYS A 121 -17.40 17.76 0.15
C LYS A 121 -17.96 16.36 -0.06
N CYS A 122 -17.10 15.34 -0.16
CA CYS A 122 -17.49 13.94 -0.22
C CYS A 122 -17.04 13.18 1.02
N PRO A 123 -17.68 12.06 1.39
CA PRO A 123 -17.23 11.18 2.46
C PRO A 123 -15.77 10.78 2.26
N THR A 124 -14.97 10.92 3.30
CA THR A 124 -13.54 10.62 3.30
C THR A 124 -13.22 9.77 4.51
N ASP A 125 -12.71 8.57 4.25
CA ASP A 125 -12.29 7.63 5.29
C ASP A 125 -10.76 7.57 5.33
N LEU A 126 -10.15 7.81 6.49
CA LEU A 126 -8.73 7.65 6.74
C LEU A 126 -8.50 6.48 7.68
N ILE A 127 -7.72 5.49 7.27
CA ILE A 127 -7.42 4.31 8.06
C ILE A 127 -5.95 4.29 8.47
N VAL A 128 -5.70 4.08 9.77
CA VAL A 128 -4.35 3.98 10.34
C VAL A 128 -3.94 2.51 10.36
N ASP A 129 -3.10 2.10 9.39
CA ASP A 129 -2.71 0.69 9.20
C ASP A 129 -1.23 0.44 8.89
N HIS A 130 -0.47 1.47 8.51
CA HIS A 130 0.95 1.35 8.14
C HIS A 130 1.91 1.86 9.22
N SER A 131 1.41 2.39 10.33
CA SER A 131 2.23 2.93 11.41
C SER A 131 2.85 1.86 12.30
N LEU A 132 2.25 0.67 12.35
CA LEU A 132 2.75 -0.45 13.14
C LEU A 132 4.12 -0.90 12.63
N GLN A 133 5.11 -0.93 13.53
CA GLN A 133 6.41 -1.55 13.32
C GLN A 133 6.56 -2.72 14.30
N ILE A 134 7.04 -3.85 13.82
CA ILE A 134 7.28 -5.02 14.67
C ILE A 134 8.63 -4.82 15.35
N ASP A 135 8.61 -4.41 16.61
CA ASP A 135 9.80 -4.28 17.46
C ASP A 135 10.04 -5.55 18.27
N PHE A 136 8.96 -6.25 18.60
CA PHE A 136 8.95 -7.47 19.41
C PHE A 136 8.36 -8.63 18.63
N ASN A 137 8.98 -9.80 18.80
CA ASN A 137 8.48 -11.10 18.38
C ASN A 137 8.85 -12.14 19.45
N LYS A 138 8.38 -13.37 19.33
CA LYS A 138 8.66 -14.42 20.32
C LYS A 138 10.15 -14.60 20.63
N CYS A 139 11.00 -14.57 19.64
CA CYS A 139 12.44 -14.69 19.80
C CYS A 139 13.06 -13.51 20.54
N ALA A 140 12.55 -12.29 20.36
CA ALA A 140 13.05 -11.10 21.03
C ALA A 140 12.63 -11.02 22.50
N ILE A 141 11.44 -11.49 22.84
CA ILE A 141 10.92 -11.49 24.22
C ILE A 141 11.68 -12.49 25.09
N GLN A 142 12.02 -13.67 24.56
CA GLN A 142 12.76 -14.69 25.29
C GLN A 142 14.20 -14.28 25.62
N ASN A 143 14.78 -13.32 24.91
CA ASN A 143 16.14 -12.82 25.09
C ASN A 143 16.24 -11.55 25.96
N THR A 144 15.12 -10.97 26.44
CA THR A 144 15.11 -9.85 27.38
C THR A 144 15.29 -10.39 28.80
N PRO A 145 16.35 -9.98 29.57
CA PRO A 145 16.47 -10.36 31.00
C PRO A 145 15.22 -9.88 31.74
N ASN A 146 14.59 -10.79 32.47
CA ASN A 146 13.40 -10.52 33.26
C ASN A 146 13.72 -9.45 34.32
N PRO A 147 13.11 -8.24 34.35
CA PRO A 147 13.41 -7.22 35.35
C PRO A 147 12.71 -7.44 36.71
N GLY A 148 12.25 -8.68 36.96
CA GLY A 148 11.41 -9.03 38.11
C GLY A 148 11.99 -10.13 39.01
N GLY A 149 13.25 -10.05 39.41
CA GLY A 149 13.78 -10.78 40.56
C GLY A 149 14.04 -9.75 41.67
N GLY A 150 13.03 -9.49 42.49
CA GLY A 150 13.17 -8.53 43.58
C GLY A 150 14.08 -9.04 44.71
N ASP A 151 15.12 -8.30 45.03
CA ASP A 151 15.68 -8.24 46.34
C ASP A 151 15.56 -6.82 46.89
N SER A 152 15.02 -6.74 48.10
CA SER A 152 14.73 -5.54 48.86
C SER A 152 15.99 -4.76 49.26
N PRO A 153 15.86 -3.46 49.54
CA PRO A 153 17.01 -2.55 49.58
C PRO A 153 17.69 -2.55 50.95
N ASN A 154 19.04 -2.55 50.97
CA ASN A 154 19.76 -2.03 52.09
C ASN A 154 20.69 -0.90 51.64
N GLN A 155 20.58 0.17 52.41
CA GLN A 155 21.29 1.43 52.32
C GLN A 155 22.82 1.26 52.42
N THR A 156 23.60 1.99 51.68
CA THR A 156 24.47 3.07 52.19
C THR A 156 25.58 3.46 51.21
N GLN A 157 25.66 4.76 51.02
CA GLN A 157 26.81 5.65 50.87
C GLN A 157 27.68 5.69 49.60
N ALA A 158 27.77 6.90 49.17
CA ALA A 158 28.55 7.48 48.09
C ALA A 158 30.07 7.45 48.34
N SER A 159 30.87 7.36 47.24
CA SER A 159 32.03 8.24 47.04
C SER A 159 32.67 8.08 45.65
N SER A 160 32.70 9.19 44.96
CA SER A 160 33.70 9.84 44.07
C SER A 160 34.75 9.06 43.27
N ARG A 161 34.74 9.34 41.98
CA ARG A 161 35.81 9.71 40.99
C ARG A 161 37.09 8.86 40.89
N SER A 162 37.41 8.35 39.69
CA SER A 162 38.42 8.86 38.72
C SER A 162 38.86 7.84 37.69
N THR A 163 39.00 8.28 36.46
CA THR A 163 39.60 7.66 35.25
C THR A 163 41.14 7.82 35.30
N PRO A 164 41.91 7.35 34.29
CA PRO A 164 42.15 6.04 33.68
C PRO A 164 43.65 5.71 33.55
N SER A 165 44.08 4.50 33.18
CA SER A 165 45.27 4.32 32.36
C SER A 165 45.54 2.86 31.94
N ARG A 166 46.16 2.69 30.81
CA ARG A 166 46.50 1.51 30.02
C ARG A 166 47.90 0.97 30.38
N PRO A 167 48.38 -0.16 29.78
CA PRO A 167 48.86 -1.38 30.42
C PRO A 167 50.40 -1.46 30.46
N PRO A 168 51.10 -2.55 30.92
CA PRO A 168 51.60 -3.56 29.99
C PRO A 168 51.85 -5.00 30.51
N SER A 169 51.78 -5.93 29.58
CA SER A 169 52.55 -7.13 29.22
C SER A 169 53.32 -8.04 30.24
N ARG A 170 53.15 -9.35 29.92
CA ARG A 170 54.14 -10.47 29.94
C ARG A 170 54.55 -11.22 31.25
N GLY A 171 54.49 -12.56 31.04
CA GLY A 171 55.32 -13.59 31.69
C GLY A 171 54.53 -14.54 32.57
N GLY A 172 54.27 -15.76 32.27
CA GLY A 172 55.18 -16.84 31.99
C GLY A 172 55.16 -17.90 33.13
N SER A 173 54.89 -19.14 32.71
CA SER A 173 55.38 -20.39 33.37
C SER A 173 54.57 -21.12 34.46
N GLN A 174 53.97 -22.21 34.01
CA GLN A 174 54.31 -23.61 34.40
C GLN A 174 53.77 -24.23 35.72
N CYS A 175 53.22 -25.42 35.48
CA CYS A 175 53.38 -26.69 36.20
C CYS A 175 52.42 -27.10 37.31
N GLY A 176 51.96 -28.34 37.10
CA GLY A 176 51.69 -29.37 38.09
C GLY A 176 50.26 -29.65 38.37
N GLY A 177 49.59 -30.61 37.93
CA GLY A 177 49.76 -32.06 37.91
C GLY A 177 49.30 -32.70 39.21
N GLN A 178 48.14 -33.38 39.18
CA GLN A 178 48.02 -34.72 39.73
C GLN A 178 46.64 -35.33 39.59
N ARG A 179 46.73 -36.64 39.37
CA ARG A 179 45.65 -37.64 39.12
C ARG A 179 45.01 -38.14 40.43
N GLY A 180 43.88 -38.75 40.28
CA GLY A 180 43.29 -39.67 41.28
C GLY A 180 41.84 -39.94 40.89
N SER A 181 41.59 -40.96 40.23
CA SER A 181 41.29 -42.37 40.23
C SER A 181 39.99 -42.74 40.95
N CYS A 182 39.08 -43.28 40.14
CA CYS A 182 38.32 -44.52 40.24
C CYS A 182 37.50 -44.86 41.49
N SER A 183 36.20 -45.10 41.31
CA SER A 183 35.69 -46.45 41.67
C SER A 183 34.30 -46.71 41.07
N LYS A 184 34.18 -47.95 40.53
CA LYS A 184 32.98 -48.60 39.99
C LYS A 184 32.13 -49.16 41.10
N THR A 185 30.84 -49.24 40.92
CA THR A 185 29.92 -50.35 41.22
C THR A 185 28.56 -50.03 40.74
N ALA A 186 28.01 -50.67 39.86
CA ALA A 186 27.38 -51.98 39.57
C ALA A 186 25.85 -51.95 39.73
N CYS A 187 25.19 -52.18 38.63
CA CYS A 187 23.92 -52.84 38.31
C CYS A 187 22.83 -53.02 39.35
N SER A 188 21.63 -52.63 38.94
CA SER A 188 20.44 -53.54 38.97
C SER A 188 19.33 -53.02 38.05
N ASP A 189 18.69 -53.93 37.36
CA ASP A 189 17.69 -53.87 36.27
C ASP A 189 16.29 -53.38 36.71
N PRO A 190 15.34 -53.26 35.76
CA PRO A 190 14.35 -52.16 35.67
C PRO A 190 12.96 -52.49 36.20
N PRO A 191 12.05 -51.57 36.24
CA PRO A 191 10.63 -51.86 35.97
C PRO A 191 9.97 -51.01 34.88
N THR A 192 9.39 -51.72 33.97
CA THR A 192 8.15 -51.52 33.20
C THR A 192 7.61 -50.13 33.01
N SER A 193 7.49 -49.84 31.73
CA SER A 193 6.71 -48.78 31.04
C SER A 193 5.37 -48.45 31.64
N SER A 194 5.16 -47.15 31.86
CA SER A 194 3.87 -46.49 31.71
C SER A 194 4.10 -45.13 31.06
N SER A 195 3.72 -45.03 29.84
CA SER A 195 3.71 -43.79 29.06
C SER A 195 2.75 -42.79 29.71
N GLN A 196 3.24 -41.75 30.33
CA GLN A 196 2.46 -40.55 30.64
C GLN A 196 2.86 -39.49 29.62
N ALA A 197 1.88 -39.16 28.73
CA ALA A 197 1.93 -37.94 27.93
C ALA A 197 2.01 -36.70 28.83
N PRO A 198 2.70 -35.62 28.43
CA PRO A 198 2.85 -34.44 29.25
C PRO A 198 1.48 -33.86 29.61
N ALA A 199 1.33 -33.42 30.86
CA ALA A 199 0.10 -32.91 31.46
C ALA A 199 -0.62 -31.76 30.70
N PHE A 200 -0.03 -31.27 29.65
CA PHE A 200 -0.60 -30.19 28.84
C PHE A 200 -1.65 -30.67 27.82
N VAL A 201 -1.64 -31.93 27.42
CA VAL A 201 -2.64 -32.51 26.50
C VAL A 201 -3.95 -32.80 27.22
N GLN A 202 -3.91 -33.07 28.52
CA GLN A 202 -5.12 -33.37 29.30
C GLN A 202 -6.02 -32.17 29.62
N GLN A 203 -5.53 -30.92 29.43
CA GLN A 203 -6.37 -29.74 29.60
C GLN A 203 -7.23 -29.39 28.38
N ILE A 204 -6.95 -30.00 27.22
CA ILE A 204 -7.71 -29.74 25.99
C ILE A 204 -8.90 -30.70 25.83
N GLU A 205 -8.84 -31.90 26.40
CA GLU A 205 -9.91 -32.90 26.26
C GLU A 205 -11.14 -32.70 27.16
N ASN A 206 -11.11 -31.75 28.11
CA ASN A 206 -12.20 -31.52 29.05
C ASN A 206 -12.92 -30.17 28.91
N THR A 207 -12.91 -29.59 27.70
CA THR A 207 -13.79 -28.42 27.46
C THR A 207 -15.13 -28.92 26.92
N PRO A 208 -16.25 -28.70 27.60
CA PRO A 208 -17.59 -29.12 27.11
C PRO A 208 -17.89 -28.34 25.82
N LEU A 209 -18.08 -29.05 24.73
CA LEU A 209 -18.82 -28.58 23.58
C LEU A 209 -20.25 -28.29 24.00
N LEU A 210 -20.73 -27.05 23.78
CA LEU A 210 -22.06 -26.53 23.96
C LEU A 210 -22.28 -25.67 25.23
N CYS A 211 -21.96 -24.36 25.08
CA CYS A 211 -22.68 -23.30 25.78
C CYS A 211 -22.96 -22.16 24.81
N PRO A 212 -24.11 -21.48 24.88
CA PRO A 212 -24.46 -20.40 23.95
C PRO A 212 -23.47 -19.23 24.07
N PHE A 213 -22.96 -18.83 22.94
CA PHE A 213 -21.90 -17.85 22.70
C PHE A 213 -22.08 -16.55 23.51
N HIS A 214 -21.35 -16.43 24.61
CA HIS A 214 -20.85 -15.14 25.04
C HIS A 214 -19.46 -14.99 24.39
N LEU A 215 -19.35 -14.10 23.39
CA LEU A 215 -18.09 -13.74 22.71
C LEU A 215 -17.12 -13.19 23.75
N GLN A 216 -16.26 -14.06 24.30
CA GLN A 216 -15.12 -13.58 25.07
C GLN A 216 -14.15 -12.87 24.10
N PRO A 217 -13.64 -11.69 24.46
CA PRO A 217 -12.61 -11.05 23.65
C PRO A 217 -11.41 -11.99 23.54
N VAL A 218 -10.94 -12.22 22.31
CA VAL A 218 -9.67 -12.92 22.08
C VAL A 218 -8.59 -12.15 22.83
N SER A 219 -7.88 -12.79 23.77
CA SER A 219 -6.83 -12.13 24.52
C SER A 219 -5.71 -11.76 23.56
N GLU A 220 -5.35 -10.48 23.55
CA GLU A 220 -4.21 -10.00 22.75
C GLU A 220 -2.91 -10.64 23.27
N THR A 221 -2.00 -11.00 22.37
CA THR A 221 -0.70 -11.54 22.75
C THR A 221 0.15 -10.45 23.41
N GLU A 222 1.02 -10.80 24.33
CA GLU A 222 1.97 -9.86 24.96
C GLU A 222 2.80 -9.12 23.90
N THR A 223 3.16 -9.83 22.84
CA THR A 223 3.88 -9.30 21.68
C THR A 223 3.09 -8.19 20.97
N ALA A 224 1.80 -8.41 20.69
CA ALA A 224 0.94 -7.41 20.05
C ALA A 224 0.79 -6.17 20.93
N VAL A 225 0.52 -6.33 22.23
CA VAL A 225 0.38 -5.20 23.17
C VAL A 225 1.66 -4.36 23.21
N LYS A 226 2.85 -4.98 23.31
CA LYS A 226 4.13 -4.25 23.31
C LYS A 226 4.38 -3.50 22.01
N ASN A 227 4.07 -4.12 20.86
CA ASN A 227 4.22 -3.46 19.57
C ASN A 227 3.26 -2.25 19.43
N GLN A 228 2.04 -2.35 19.95
CA GLN A 228 1.06 -1.27 19.99
C GLN A 228 1.51 -0.11 20.87
N GLU A 229 2.04 -0.39 22.05
CA GLU A 229 2.60 0.64 22.95
C GLU A 229 3.74 1.41 22.25
N MET A 230 4.63 0.69 21.58
CA MET A 230 5.72 1.31 20.81
C MET A 230 5.23 2.11 19.62
N GLU A 231 4.19 1.63 18.90
CA GLU A 231 3.54 2.37 17.84
C GLU A 231 3.00 3.71 18.34
N LEU A 232 2.30 3.69 19.46
CA LEU A 232 1.70 4.88 20.06
C LEU A 232 2.77 5.90 20.47
N ILE A 233 3.81 5.45 21.16
CA ILE A 233 4.92 6.31 21.59
C ILE A 233 5.60 6.95 20.37
N ARG A 234 5.92 6.15 19.36
CA ARG A 234 6.67 6.56 18.16
C ARG A 234 5.87 7.52 17.27
N ASN A 235 4.56 7.30 17.16
CA ASN A 235 3.69 8.02 16.23
C ASN A 235 2.71 8.99 16.92
N LYS A 236 2.92 9.28 18.20
CA LYS A 236 2.01 10.11 19.02
C LYS A 236 1.57 11.40 18.33
N GLU A 237 2.52 12.19 17.82
CA GLU A 237 2.24 13.47 17.16
C GLU A 237 1.31 13.28 15.93
N ARG A 238 1.55 12.22 15.15
CA ARG A 238 0.77 11.90 13.97
C ARG A 238 -0.65 11.44 14.33
N LEU A 239 -0.77 10.58 15.34
CA LEU A 239 -2.07 10.10 15.84
C LEU A 239 -2.89 11.24 16.46
N GLN A 240 -2.26 12.17 17.19
CA GLN A 240 -2.91 13.38 17.70
C GLN A 240 -3.44 14.25 16.56
N PHE A 241 -2.66 14.41 15.49
CA PHE A 241 -3.08 15.14 14.29
C PHE A 241 -4.30 14.48 13.63
N PHE A 242 -4.30 13.17 13.43
CA PHE A 242 -5.44 12.46 12.86
C PHE A 242 -6.69 12.56 13.75
N LYS A 243 -6.52 12.43 15.07
CA LYS A 243 -7.63 12.62 16.01
C LYS A 243 -8.19 14.04 15.98
N TRP A 244 -7.33 15.05 15.82
CA TRP A 244 -7.75 16.41 15.55
C TRP A 244 -8.52 16.51 14.23
N CYS A 245 -8.03 15.90 13.15
CA CYS A 245 -8.72 15.91 11.85
C CYS A 245 -10.15 15.37 11.94
N SER A 246 -10.37 14.28 12.69
CA SER A 246 -11.70 13.69 12.86
C SER A 246 -12.71 14.62 13.58
N LYS A 247 -12.21 15.56 14.39
CA LYS A 247 -13.05 16.55 15.07
C LYS A 247 -13.20 17.84 14.25
N ALA A 248 -12.11 18.30 13.65
CA ALA A 248 -12.04 19.59 12.97
C ALA A 248 -12.73 19.59 11.61
N PHE A 249 -12.69 18.46 10.88
CA PHE A 249 -13.29 18.35 9.55
C PHE A 249 -14.60 17.57 9.60
N LYS A 250 -15.64 18.11 8.97
CA LYS A 250 -16.85 17.35 8.64
C LYS A 250 -16.56 16.40 7.48
N ASN A 251 -17.29 15.33 7.35
CA ASN A 251 -17.12 14.30 6.33
C ASN A 251 -15.76 13.57 6.34
N VAL A 252 -14.98 13.68 7.42
CA VAL A 252 -13.76 12.91 7.63
C VAL A 252 -13.98 11.94 8.77
N ASN A 253 -13.89 10.65 8.43
CA ASN A 253 -13.90 9.57 9.39
C ASN A 253 -12.47 9.04 9.54
N VAL A 254 -11.97 8.93 10.76
CA VAL A 254 -10.66 8.34 11.04
C VAL A 254 -10.84 7.02 11.77
N VAL A 255 -10.46 5.95 11.10
CA VAL A 255 -10.42 4.62 11.68
C VAL A 255 -9.11 4.47 12.47
N PRO A 256 -9.19 4.21 13.79
CA PRO A 256 -8.02 4.12 14.66
C PRO A 256 -7.03 3.03 14.26
N PRO A 257 -5.78 3.06 14.79
CA PRO A 257 -4.88 1.92 14.67
C PRO A 257 -5.48 0.65 15.28
N GLU A 258 -5.01 -0.53 14.84
CA GLU A 258 -5.38 -1.88 15.30
C GLU A 258 -6.73 -2.41 14.81
N VAL A 259 -7.46 -1.64 14.02
CA VAL A 259 -8.71 -2.13 13.42
C VAL A 259 -8.42 -3.11 12.28
N GLY A 260 -7.44 -2.81 11.44
CA GLY A 260 -7.03 -3.66 10.34
C GLY A 260 -6.38 -2.93 9.18
N ALA A 261 -6.02 -3.68 8.15
CA ALA A 261 -5.46 -3.15 6.91
C ALA A 261 -6.51 -2.32 6.16
N VAL A 262 -6.10 -1.22 5.53
CA VAL A 262 -6.99 -0.22 4.90
C VAL A 262 -8.02 -0.85 3.96
N HIS A 263 -7.61 -1.75 3.08
CA HIS A 263 -8.52 -2.33 2.09
C HIS A 263 -9.41 -3.41 2.69
N GLN A 264 -8.95 -4.13 3.72
CA GLN A 264 -9.77 -5.08 4.48
C GLN A 264 -10.89 -4.36 5.24
N VAL A 265 -10.54 -3.30 5.97
CA VAL A 265 -11.50 -2.44 6.67
C VAL A 265 -12.50 -1.82 5.68
N ASN A 266 -12.02 -1.36 4.52
CA ASN A 266 -12.88 -0.85 3.48
C ASN A 266 -13.89 -1.90 2.97
N LEU A 267 -13.44 -3.13 2.71
CA LEU A 267 -14.31 -4.24 2.29
C LEU A 267 -15.36 -4.60 3.34
N GLU A 268 -14.93 -4.80 4.58
CA GLU A 268 -15.76 -5.37 5.65
C GLU A 268 -16.73 -4.35 6.25
N TYR A 269 -16.34 -3.07 6.34
CA TYR A 269 -17.07 -2.10 7.16
C TYR A 269 -17.51 -0.84 6.42
N LEU A 270 -16.75 -0.35 5.45
CA LEU A 270 -16.98 0.97 4.84
C LEU A 270 -17.70 0.89 3.49
N SER A 271 -17.56 -0.22 2.74
CA SER A 271 -18.17 -0.39 1.42
C SER A 271 -19.70 -0.54 1.52
N ARG A 272 -20.41 0.02 0.53
CA ARG A 272 -21.87 -0.01 0.49
C ARG A 272 -22.44 -0.56 -0.81
N VAL A 273 -21.61 -0.75 -1.86
CA VAL A 273 -21.97 -1.16 -3.23
C VAL A 273 -22.83 -0.12 -3.95
N VAL A 274 -23.84 0.42 -3.28
CA VAL A 274 -24.60 1.59 -3.69
C VAL A 274 -24.62 2.62 -2.56
N GLN A 275 -24.54 3.88 -2.91
CA GLN A 275 -24.64 5.01 -2.00
C GLN A 275 -26.06 5.58 -2.03
N VAL A 276 -26.50 6.09 -0.87
CA VAL A 276 -27.75 6.85 -0.77
C VAL A 276 -27.41 8.21 -0.17
N SER A 277 -27.60 9.28 -0.94
CA SER A 277 -27.38 10.65 -0.50
C SER A 277 -28.44 11.57 -1.10
N ASP A 278 -28.94 12.50 -0.30
CA ASP A 278 -29.95 13.48 -0.72
C ASP A 278 -31.20 12.88 -1.38
N GLY A 279 -31.58 11.65 -0.95
CA GLY A 279 -32.73 10.92 -1.49
C GLY A 279 -32.49 10.22 -2.84
N PHE A 280 -31.22 10.19 -3.33
CA PHE A 280 -30.81 9.47 -4.52
C PHE A 280 -29.98 8.25 -4.18
N ILE A 281 -30.21 7.13 -4.88
CA ILE A 281 -29.35 5.94 -4.88
C ILE A 281 -28.53 5.90 -6.18
N TYR A 282 -27.25 5.55 -6.07
CA TYR A 282 -26.30 5.48 -7.18
C TYR A 282 -25.16 4.49 -6.86
N PRO A 283 -24.39 4.00 -7.87
CA PRO A 283 -23.30 3.08 -7.63
C PRO A 283 -22.23 3.70 -6.74
N ASP A 284 -21.73 2.92 -5.75
CA ASP A 284 -20.55 3.32 -4.98
C ASP A 284 -19.33 3.35 -5.91
N SER A 285 -18.46 4.32 -5.69
CA SER A 285 -17.19 4.42 -6.38
C SER A 285 -16.16 5.11 -5.48
N VAL A 286 -14.91 4.70 -5.55
CA VAL A 286 -13.88 5.16 -4.62
C VAL A 286 -12.55 5.44 -5.31
N VAL A 287 -11.96 6.57 -4.96
CA VAL A 287 -10.54 6.81 -5.24
C VAL A 287 -9.76 6.80 -3.94
N GLY A 288 -8.57 6.23 -3.95
CA GLY A 288 -7.77 6.11 -2.75
C GLY A 288 -6.31 6.46 -2.95
N THR A 289 -5.65 6.86 -1.86
CA THR A 289 -4.22 7.22 -1.88
C THR A 289 -3.29 6.02 -1.93
N ASP A 290 -3.82 4.81 -1.93
CA ASP A 290 -3.07 3.56 -2.12
C ASP A 290 -3.44 2.86 -3.43
N SER A 291 -2.45 2.31 -4.12
CA SER A 291 -2.64 1.64 -5.42
C SER A 291 -3.52 0.38 -5.34
N HIS A 292 -3.63 -0.26 -4.16
CA HIS A 292 -4.49 -1.44 -3.96
C HIS A 292 -5.94 -1.08 -3.58
N THR A 293 -6.34 0.19 -3.71
CA THR A 293 -7.75 0.61 -3.68
C THR A 293 -8.59 -0.20 -4.67
N THR A 294 -7.96 -0.71 -5.72
CA THR A 294 -8.57 -1.63 -6.71
C THR A 294 -9.17 -2.90 -6.11
N MET A 295 -8.78 -3.31 -4.88
CA MET A 295 -9.37 -4.46 -4.19
C MET A 295 -10.90 -4.40 -4.11
N ILE A 296 -11.44 -3.19 -3.98
CA ILE A 296 -12.89 -2.97 -3.86
C ILE A 296 -13.65 -3.38 -5.11
N ASN A 297 -12.98 -3.47 -6.27
CA ASN A 297 -13.62 -3.87 -7.53
C ASN A 297 -14.14 -5.32 -7.49
N GLY A 298 -13.59 -6.15 -6.59
CA GLY A 298 -14.09 -7.51 -6.36
C GLY A 298 -15.50 -7.57 -5.74
N LEU A 299 -15.98 -6.44 -5.17
CA LEU A 299 -17.36 -6.27 -4.68
C LEU A 299 -18.31 -5.63 -5.71
N GLY A 300 -17.85 -5.36 -6.94
CA GLY A 300 -18.62 -4.62 -7.92
C GLY A 300 -18.67 -3.11 -7.68
N ILE A 301 -17.71 -2.57 -6.95
CA ILE A 301 -17.52 -1.14 -6.71
C ILE A 301 -16.35 -0.65 -7.55
N LEU A 302 -16.57 0.35 -8.39
CA LEU A 302 -15.53 0.91 -9.23
C LEU A 302 -14.53 1.72 -8.36
N GLY A 303 -13.26 1.29 -8.35
CA GLY A 303 -12.25 1.99 -7.56
C GLY A 303 -10.83 1.80 -8.05
N TRP A 304 -9.99 2.83 -7.87
CA TRP A 304 -8.57 2.79 -8.20
C TRP A 304 -7.73 3.75 -7.35
N GLY A 305 -6.42 3.52 -7.38
CA GLY A 305 -5.45 4.37 -6.69
C GLY A 305 -5.16 5.64 -7.46
N VAL A 306 -5.15 6.77 -6.74
CA VAL A 306 -4.75 8.10 -7.24
C VAL A 306 -3.66 8.69 -6.33
N GLY A 307 -3.12 9.84 -6.69
CA GLY A 307 -2.23 10.59 -5.80
C GLY A 307 -2.99 11.31 -4.68
N GLY A 308 -2.28 11.69 -3.61
CA GLY A 308 -2.89 12.48 -2.54
C GLY A 308 -3.36 13.84 -3.05
N ILE A 309 -2.65 14.43 -4.02
CA ILE A 309 -3.04 15.71 -4.64
C ILE A 309 -4.39 15.57 -5.37
N GLU A 310 -4.57 14.49 -6.13
CA GLU A 310 -5.84 14.21 -6.79
C GLU A 310 -6.94 13.85 -5.77
N SER A 311 -6.60 13.07 -4.73
CA SER A 311 -7.54 12.78 -3.63
C SER A 311 -8.01 14.06 -2.95
N GLU A 312 -7.10 14.98 -2.68
CA GLU A 312 -7.41 16.29 -2.09
C GLU A 312 -8.31 17.13 -2.99
N ALA A 313 -8.07 17.12 -4.32
CA ALA A 313 -8.94 17.76 -5.28
C ALA A 313 -10.37 17.23 -5.20
N VAL A 314 -10.53 15.90 -5.17
CA VAL A 314 -11.84 15.23 -5.03
C VAL A 314 -12.50 15.60 -3.70
N MET A 315 -11.76 15.57 -2.59
CA MET A 315 -12.26 16.01 -1.28
C MET A 315 -12.80 17.44 -1.35
N LEU A 316 -12.16 18.30 -2.12
CA LEU A 316 -12.57 19.71 -2.29
C LEU A 316 -13.61 19.91 -3.41
N GLY A 317 -14.11 18.82 -4.01
CA GLY A 317 -15.21 18.79 -4.98
C GLY A 317 -14.80 19.00 -6.43
N GLN A 318 -13.52 18.73 -6.76
CA GLN A 318 -13.04 18.68 -8.13
C GLN A 318 -13.17 17.24 -8.65
N PRO A 319 -13.62 17.03 -9.89
CA PRO A 319 -13.60 15.69 -10.50
C PRO A 319 -12.17 15.25 -10.82
N VAL A 320 -11.96 13.94 -10.89
CA VAL A 320 -10.73 13.36 -11.45
C VAL A 320 -10.84 13.38 -12.96
N SER A 321 -9.80 13.85 -13.65
CA SER A 321 -9.72 13.74 -15.11
C SER A 321 -9.37 12.31 -15.51
N LEU A 322 -10.22 11.67 -16.33
CA LEU A 322 -10.09 10.31 -16.78
C LEU A 322 -10.11 10.25 -18.31
N THR A 323 -9.00 9.86 -18.93
CA THR A 323 -9.04 9.46 -20.35
C THR A 323 -9.88 8.19 -20.47
N LEU A 324 -10.84 8.15 -21.35
CA LEU A 324 -11.69 6.97 -21.56
C LEU A 324 -10.81 5.74 -21.84
N PRO A 325 -10.77 4.75 -20.93
CA PRO A 325 -9.83 3.65 -21.04
C PRO A 325 -10.28 2.60 -22.04
N GLN A 326 -9.33 1.87 -22.61
CA GLN A 326 -9.62 0.56 -23.19
C GLN A 326 -10.05 -0.39 -22.08
N VAL A 327 -11.03 -1.23 -22.35
CA VAL A 327 -11.49 -2.27 -21.43
C VAL A 327 -11.21 -3.63 -22.02
N VAL A 328 -10.34 -4.40 -21.34
CA VAL A 328 -10.02 -5.77 -21.71
C VAL A 328 -10.97 -6.71 -20.98
N GLY A 329 -11.76 -7.47 -21.74
CA GLY A 329 -12.58 -8.55 -21.19
C GLY A 329 -11.69 -9.76 -20.85
N CYS A 330 -11.60 -10.12 -19.58
CA CYS A 330 -10.89 -11.32 -19.14
C CYS A 330 -11.90 -12.46 -18.90
N LYS A 331 -12.00 -13.36 -19.87
CA LYS A 331 -12.92 -14.51 -19.82
C LYS A 331 -12.32 -15.64 -19.00
N LEU A 332 -12.96 -16.00 -17.91
CA LEU A 332 -12.57 -17.12 -17.07
C LEU A 332 -13.38 -18.37 -17.45
N VAL A 333 -12.67 -19.45 -17.76
CA VAL A 333 -13.25 -20.75 -18.13
C VAL A 333 -12.64 -21.89 -17.34
N GLY A 334 -13.23 -23.08 -17.40
CA GLY A 334 -12.77 -24.27 -16.71
C GLY A 334 -13.12 -24.28 -15.23
N SER A 335 -12.75 -25.34 -14.51
CA SER A 335 -12.97 -25.53 -13.08
C SER A 335 -11.69 -25.34 -12.29
N ILE A 336 -11.80 -24.83 -11.06
CA ILE A 336 -10.65 -24.62 -10.18
C ILE A 336 -10.08 -25.98 -9.74
N ASN A 337 -8.75 -26.15 -9.89
CA ASN A 337 -8.05 -27.32 -9.38
C ASN A 337 -8.14 -27.35 -7.83
N PRO A 338 -8.52 -28.49 -7.21
CA PRO A 338 -8.65 -28.60 -5.76
C PRO A 338 -7.40 -28.27 -4.94
N LEU A 339 -6.21 -28.41 -5.53
CA LEU A 339 -4.94 -28.13 -4.86
C LEU A 339 -4.51 -26.64 -4.95
N THR A 340 -5.23 -25.81 -5.74
CA THR A 340 -4.89 -24.39 -5.90
C THR A 340 -5.62 -23.52 -4.89
N THR A 341 -4.89 -22.55 -4.38
CA THR A 341 -5.43 -21.47 -3.52
C THR A 341 -5.77 -20.23 -4.37
N SER A 342 -6.52 -19.28 -3.80
CA SER A 342 -6.79 -17.96 -4.40
C SER A 342 -5.49 -17.27 -4.87
N ILE A 343 -4.41 -17.42 -4.10
CA ILE A 343 -3.12 -16.82 -4.41
C ILE A 343 -2.51 -17.43 -5.68
N ASP A 344 -2.62 -18.73 -5.87
CA ASP A 344 -2.12 -19.39 -7.09
C ASP A 344 -2.87 -18.90 -8.32
N ILE A 345 -4.19 -18.74 -8.20
CA ILE A 345 -5.05 -18.20 -9.27
C ILE A 345 -4.63 -16.75 -9.60
N VAL A 346 -4.51 -15.90 -8.61
CA VAL A 346 -4.16 -14.48 -8.84
C VAL A 346 -2.75 -14.32 -9.40
N LEU A 347 -1.78 -15.09 -8.93
CA LEU A 347 -0.42 -15.08 -9.50
C LEU A 347 -0.42 -15.58 -10.96
N GLY A 348 -1.28 -16.55 -11.30
CA GLY A 348 -1.49 -17.02 -12.66
C GLY A 348 -2.07 -15.93 -13.56
N ILE A 349 -3.14 -15.31 -13.14
CA ILE A 349 -3.79 -14.17 -13.81
C ILE A 349 -2.79 -13.02 -13.99
N THR A 350 -2.04 -12.67 -12.93
CA THR A 350 -1.02 -11.60 -12.94
C THR A 350 0.01 -11.84 -14.05
N LYS A 351 0.54 -13.06 -14.16
CA LYS A 351 1.51 -13.40 -15.20
C LYS A 351 0.90 -13.28 -16.60
N HIS A 352 -0.30 -13.84 -16.79
CA HIS A 352 -1.00 -13.83 -18.07
C HIS A 352 -1.29 -12.41 -18.57
N LEU A 353 -1.93 -11.59 -17.74
CA LEU A 353 -2.30 -10.22 -18.07
C LEU A 353 -1.06 -9.33 -18.29
N ARG A 354 0.01 -9.57 -17.55
CA ARG A 354 1.27 -8.84 -17.74
C ARG A 354 1.94 -9.18 -19.08
N GLN A 355 1.84 -10.43 -19.51
CA GLN A 355 2.34 -10.87 -20.82
C GLN A 355 1.48 -10.33 -21.98
N ALA A 356 0.17 -10.17 -21.77
CA ALA A 356 -0.73 -9.56 -22.72
C ALA A 356 -0.54 -8.03 -22.89
N GLY A 357 0.27 -7.38 -22.02
CA GLY A 357 0.63 -5.97 -22.20
C GLY A 357 -0.50 -4.99 -21.93
N ILE A 358 -1.36 -5.27 -20.97
CA ILE A 358 -2.58 -4.49 -20.65
C ILE A 358 -2.33 -3.20 -19.84
N SER A 359 -1.11 -2.69 -19.86
CA SER A 359 -0.71 -1.54 -19.03
C SER A 359 -1.66 -0.34 -19.17
N GLY A 360 -2.13 0.16 -18.03
CA GLY A 360 -2.99 1.35 -17.93
C GLY A 360 -4.45 1.15 -18.36
N ARG A 361 -4.82 -0.06 -18.82
CA ARG A 361 -6.18 -0.39 -19.24
C ARG A 361 -7.06 -0.80 -18.05
N PHE A 362 -8.38 -0.85 -18.28
CA PHE A 362 -9.30 -1.52 -17.38
C PHE A 362 -9.41 -3.00 -17.76
N VAL A 363 -9.58 -3.86 -16.75
CA VAL A 363 -9.89 -5.28 -16.91
C VAL A 363 -11.26 -5.55 -16.31
N GLU A 364 -12.14 -6.20 -17.07
CA GLU A 364 -13.45 -6.62 -16.59
C GLU A 364 -13.55 -8.14 -16.73
N PHE A 365 -13.83 -8.82 -15.62
CA PHE A 365 -13.88 -10.28 -15.55
C PHE A 365 -15.28 -10.80 -15.90
N PHE A 366 -15.33 -11.79 -16.78
CA PHE A 366 -16.57 -12.40 -17.20
C PHE A 366 -16.41 -13.90 -17.54
N GLY A 367 -17.47 -14.55 -17.95
CA GLY A 367 -17.49 -15.96 -18.32
C GLY A 367 -17.83 -16.90 -17.15
N PRO A 368 -18.06 -18.20 -17.42
CA PRO A 368 -18.61 -19.15 -16.45
C PRO A 368 -17.67 -19.43 -15.25
N GLY A 369 -16.35 -19.25 -15.41
CA GLY A 369 -15.40 -19.43 -14.32
C GLY A 369 -15.54 -18.38 -13.20
N VAL A 370 -16.15 -17.21 -13.47
CA VAL A 370 -16.34 -16.19 -12.44
C VAL A 370 -17.30 -16.65 -11.35
N SER A 371 -18.34 -17.42 -11.68
CA SER A 371 -19.31 -17.94 -10.72
C SER A 371 -18.71 -18.94 -9.72
N GLN A 372 -17.54 -19.53 -10.04
CA GLN A 372 -16.81 -20.45 -9.15
C GLN A 372 -15.92 -19.71 -8.13
N LEU A 373 -15.64 -18.43 -8.38
CA LEU A 373 -14.84 -17.60 -7.48
C LEU A 373 -15.72 -17.01 -6.38
N SER A 374 -15.32 -17.23 -5.13
CA SER A 374 -15.90 -16.53 -3.99
C SER A 374 -15.59 -15.02 -4.07
N VAL A 375 -16.34 -14.19 -3.35
CA VAL A 375 -16.03 -12.75 -3.29
C VAL A 375 -14.63 -12.49 -2.74
N PRO A 376 -14.16 -13.16 -1.69
CA PRO A 376 -12.75 -13.06 -1.28
C PRO A 376 -11.74 -13.39 -2.38
N ASP A 377 -12.00 -14.38 -3.25
CA ASP A 377 -11.13 -14.66 -4.41
C ASP A 377 -11.09 -13.51 -5.39
N ARG A 378 -12.26 -12.96 -5.74
CA ARG A 378 -12.40 -11.81 -6.64
C ARG A 378 -11.69 -10.57 -6.10
N THR A 379 -11.83 -10.31 -4.80
CA THR A 379 -11.13 -9.18 -4.16
C THR A 379 -9.62 -9.37 -4.13
N THR A 380 -9.14 -10.61 -3.98
CA THR A 380 -7.73 -10.97 -4.07
C THR A 380 -7.16 -10.70 -5.48
N ILE A 381 -7.90 -11.10 -6.52
CA ILE A 381 -7.52 -10.84 -7.92
C ILE A 381 -7.51 -9.34 -8.19
N ALA A 382 -8.54 -8.63 -7.78
CA ALA A 382 -8.67 -7.19 -7.94
C ALA A 382 -7.60 -6.40 -7.16
N ASN A 383 -7.17 -6.90 -6.00
CA ASN A 383 -6.11 -6.31 -5.21
C ASN A 383 -4.78 -6.27 -5.96
N MET A 384 -4.43 -7.35 -6.67
CA MET A 384 -3.17 -7.41 -7.42
C MET A 384 -3.22 -6.72 -8.79
N CYS A 385 -4.22 -5.88 -9.03
CA CYS A 385 -4.34 -5.05 -10.23
C CYS A 385 -3.05 -4.24 -10.54
N PRO A 386 -2.41 -3.56 -9.58
CA PRO A 386 -1.14 -2.88 -9.81
C PRO A 386 0.01 -3.81 -10.25
N GLU A 387 0.02 -5.07 -9.79
CA GLU A 387 1.06 -6.04 -10.12
C GLU A 387 0.99 -6.50 -11.58
N TYR A 388 -0.20 -6.57 -12.19
CA TYR A 388 -0.33 -6.78 -13.64
C TYR A 388 -0.50 -5.48 -14.43
N ASN A 389 -0.34 -4.33 -13.76
CA ASN A 389 -0.24 -3.00 -14.36
C ASN A 389 -1.54 -2.49 -15.01
N ALA A 390 -2.70 -2.97 -14.58
CA ALA A 390 -3.99 -2.41 -14.96
C ALA A 390 -4.38 -1.25 -14.04
N THR A 391 -5.31 -0.40 -14.47
CA THR A 391 -5.86 0.68 -13.63
C THR A 391 -7.04 0.20 -12.79
N VAL A 392 -7.90 -0.65 -13.37
CA VAL A 392 -9.10 -1.21 -12.75
C VAL A 392 -9.18 -2.70 -13.04
N SER A 393 -9.77 -3.47 -12.12
CA SER A 393 -9.94 -4.91 -12.20
C SER A 393 -11.33 -5.31 -11.70
N PHE A 394 -12.34 -5.09 -12.53
CA PHE A 394 -13.74 -5.05 -12.14
C PHE A 394 -14.44 -6.40 -12.22
N PHE A 395 -15.11 -6.77 -11.14
CA PHE A 395 -16.03 -7.92 -11.07
C PHE A 395 -17.44 -7.40 -10.84
N PRO A 396 -18.33 -7.50 -11.82
CA PRO A 396 -19.72 -7.09 -11.64
C PRO A 396 -20.43 -7.83 -10.51
N VAL A 397 -21.41 -7.18 -9.90
CA VAL A 397 -22.26 -7.81 -8.85
C VAL A 397 -23.13 -8.91 -9.48
N ASP A 398 -23.12 -10.09 -8.85
CA ASP A 398 -23.89 -11.27 -9.24
C ASP A 398 -24.53 -11.96 -8.03
N GLN A 399 -25.14 -13.12 -8.24
CA GLN A 399 -25.76 -13.91 -7.16
C GLN A 399 -24.78 -14.37 -6.08
N VAL A 400 -23.51 -14.63 -6.45
CA VAL A 400 -22.45 -15.00 -5.47
C VAL A 400 -22.14 -13.81 -4.57
N ALA A 401 -22.07 -12.60 -5.15
CA ALA A 401 -21.87 -11.37 -4.40
C ALA A 401 -23.06 -11.09 -3.43
N LEU A 402 -24.31 -11.27 -3.88
CA LEU A 402 -25.49 -11.10 -3.00
C LEU A 402 -25.49 -12.08 -1.81
N LYS A 403 -25.11 -13.35 -2.06
CA LYS A 403 -24.96 -14.35 -0.97
C LYS A 403 -23.90 -13.92 0.04
N HIS A 404 -22.78 -13.37 -0.43
CA HIS A 404 -21.71 -12.85 0.43
C HIS A 404 -22.20 -11.66 1.26
N PHE A 405 -22.88 -10.68 0.66
CA PHE A 405 -23.42 -9.52 1.37
C PHE A 405 -24.42 -9.91 2.46
N LYS A 406 -25.23 -10.95 2.21
CA LYS A 406 -26.13 -11.50 3.23
C LYS A 406 -25.39 -12.08 4.44
N LYS A 407 -24.20 -12.69 4.21
CA LYS A 407 -23.36 -13.23 5.30
C LYS A 407 -22.64 -12.09 6.07
N THR A 408 -22.38 -10.95 5.43
CA THR A 408 -21.65 -9.83 6.03
C THR A 408 -22.62 -8.88 6.78
N ASN A 409 -22.72 -7.64 6.46
CA ASN A 409 -23.41 -6.66 7.31
C ASN A 409 -24.63 -6.00 6.63
N PHE A 410 -25.14 -6.58 5.55
CA PHE A 410 -26.28 -6.04 4.84
C PHE A 410 -27.60 -6.57 5.42
N THR A 411 -28.54 -5.66 5.72
CA THR A 411 -29.92 -6.05 6.06
C THR A 411 -30.63 -6.56 4.82
N GLN A 412 -31.66 -7.40 5.02
CA GLN A 412 -32.46 -7.95 3.92
C GLN A 412 -33.06 -6.83 3.03
N GLU A 413 -33.53 -5.77 3.65
CA GLU A 413 -34.09 -4.59 2.97
C GLU A 413 -33.07 -3.91 2.05
N LYS A 414 -31.83 -3.70 2.56
CA LYS A 414 -30.75 -3.12 1.76
C LYS A 414 -30.35 -4.02 0.61
N LEU A 415 -30.40 -5.34 0.79
CA LEU A 415 -30.10 -6.30 -0.29
C LEU A 415 -31.14 -6.23 -1.39
N GLU A 416 -32.40 -6.14 -1.04
CA GLU A 416 -33.51 -6.02 -2.01
C GLU A 416 -33.46 -4.69 -2.77
N GLN A 417 -33.15 -3.59 -2.09
CA GLN A 417 -32.94 -2.28 -2.72
C GLN A 417 -31.75 -2.31 -3.71
N LEU A 418 -30.63 -2.88 -3.26
CA LEU A 418 -29.41 -3.03 -4.06
C LEU A 418 -29.67 -3.87 -5.33
N GLU A 419 -30.26 -5.05 -5.17
CA GLU A 419 -30.55 -5.96 -6.28
C GLU A 419 -31.53 -5.31 -7.28
N SER A 420 -32.61 -4.69 -6.76
CA SER A 420 -33.61 -4.00 -7.59
C SER A 420 -32.97 -2.86 -8.38
N TYR A 421 -32.15 -2.02 -7.75
CA TYR A 421 -31.47 -0.92 -8.40
C TYR A 421 -30.52 -1.41 -9.51
N LEU A 422 -29.61 -2.34 -9.18
CA LEU A 422 -28.60 -2.84 -10.13
C LEU A 422 -29.23 -3.53 -11.35
N LYS A 423 -30.37 -4.23 -11.17
CA LYS A 423 -31.11 -4.85 -12.26
C LYS A 423 -31.79 -3.82 -13.16
N VAL A 424 -32.40 -2.77 -12.59
CA VAL A 424 -33.07 -1.73 -13.35
C VAL A 424 -32.09 -0.93 -14.22
N VAL A 425 -30.90 -0.59 -13.67
CA VAL A 425 -29.87 0.13 -14.42
C VAL A 425 -28.94 -0.80 -15.22
N ASN A 426 -29.23 -2.10 -15.29
CA ASN A 426 -28.49 -3.11 -16.06
C ASN A 426 -26.97 -3.17 -15.72
N ILE A 427 -26.62 -3.14 -14.41
CA ILE A 427 -25.25 -3.32 -13.90
C ILE A 427 -25.11 -4.65 -13.14
N PHE A 428 -26.23 -5.33 -12.82
CA PHE A 428 -26.25 -6.68 -12.27
C PHE A 428 -25.91 -7.71 -13.34
N ARG A 429 -25.09 -8.71 -13.02
CA ARG A 429 -24.62 -9.69 -13.98
C ARG A 429 -25.15 -11.09 -13.68
N SER A 430 -25.66 -11.76 -14.74
CA SER A 430 -25.80 -13.22 -14.82
C SER A 430 -24.76 -13.77 -15.78
N TYR A 431 -24.19 -14.93 -15.48
CA TYR A 431 -23.21 -15.60 -16.36
C TYR A 431 -23.83 -16.80 -17.09
N GLU A 432 -25.15 -16.93 -17.06
CA GLU A 432 -25.89 -18.04 -17.66
C GLU A 432 -26.09 -17.86 -19.16
N GLU A 433 -26.18 -16.60 -19.63
CA GLU A 433 -26.42 -16.24 -21.04
C GLU A 433 -25.26 -15.45 -21.64
N ALA A 434 -24.57 -16.01 -22.63
CA ALA A 434 -23.48 -15.34 -23.35
C ALA A 434 -23.94 -14.14 -24.21
N SER A 435 -25.25 -14.06 -24.55
CA SER A 435 -25.83 -12.96 -25.32
C SER A 435 -25.80 -11.61 -24.60
N GLU A 436 -25.58 -11.60 -23.27
CA GLU A 436 -25.51 -10.39 -22.44
C GLU A 436 -24.10 -9.83 -22.28
N ASP A 437 -23.09 -10.42 -22.91
CA ASP A 437 -21.72 -9.95 -22.79
C ASP A 437 -21.54 -8.55 -23.43
N PRO A 438 -20.97 -7.58 -22.70
CA PRO A 438 -20.62 -6.27 -23.23
C PRO A 438 -19.60 -6.38 -24.38
N GLN A 439 -19.47 -5.31 -25.16
CA GLN A 439 -18.40 -5.22 -26.14
C GLN A 439 -17.12 -4.70 -25.44
N TYR A 440 -16.04 -5.48 -25.55
CA TYR A 440 -14.73 -5.12 -25.00
C TYR A 440 -13.80 -4.63 -26.13
N SER A 441 -12.75 -3.89 -25.75
CA SER A 441 -11.69 -3.48 -26.70
C SER A 441 -10.89 -4.69 -27.19
N GLU A 442 -10.67 -5.63 -26.28
CA GLU A 442 -9.94 -6.88 -26.50
C GLU A 442 -10.46 -7.93 -25.52
N VAL A 443 -10.41 -9.20 -25.89
CA VAL A 443 -10.78 -10.32 -25.02
C VAL A 443 -9.59 -11.25 -24.86
N THR A 444 -9.29 -11.60 -23.63
CA THR A 444 -8.30 -12.65 -23.29
C THR A 444 -9.00 -13.75 -22.49
N GLU A 445 -8.60 -15.01 -22.70
CA GLU A 445 -9.20 -16.15 -22.02
C GLU A 445 -8.19 -16.83 -21.09
N ILE A 446 -8.64 -17.18 -19.90
CA ILE A 446 -7.83 -17.86 -18.88
C ILE A 446 -8.57 -19.11 -18.42
N ASN A 447 -7.92 -20.27 -18.56
CA ASN A 447 -8.46 -21.54 -18.09
C ASN A 447 -8.00 -21.79 -16.65
N LEU A 448 -8.94 -21.77 -15.69
CA LEU A 448 -8.69 -21.98 -14.26
C LEU A 448 -8.19 -23.40 -13.97
N SER A 449 -8.53 -24.40 -14.81
CA SER A 449 -8.06 -25.79 -14.63
C SER A 449 -6.56 -25.96 -14.85
N SER A 450 -5.90 -25.00 -15.49
CA SER A 450 -4.45 -25.01 -15.73
C SER A 450 -3.64 -24.41 -14.60
N MET A 451 -4.29 -23.92 -13.55
CA MET A 451 -3.60 -23.32 -12.42
C MET A 451 -3.04 -24.39 -11.50
N VAL A 452 -1.80 -24.20 -11.04
CA VAL A 452 -1.10 -25.10 -10.11
C VAL A 452 -0.47 -24.25 -9.00
N PRO A 453 -0.14 -24.83 -7.83
CA PRO A 453 0.51 -24.10 -6.75
C PRO A 453 1.83 -23.45 -7.18
N HIS A 454 2.04 -22.20 -6.78
CA HIS A 454 3.16 -21.39 -7.22
C HIS A 454 3.72 -20.50 -6.11
N VAL A 455 4.95 -20.07 -6.29
CA VAL A 455 5.54 -18.92 -5.60
C VAL A 455 5.97 -17.87 -6.62
N SER A 456 6.18 -16.62 -6.17
CA SER A 456 6.72 -15.56 -7.04
C SER A 456 7.94 -14.95 -6.41
N GLY A 457 9.04 -14.89 -7.14
CA GLY A 457 10.33 -14.37 -6.69
C GLY A 457 11.48 -14.77 -7.62
N PRO A 458 12.73 -14.53 -7.21
CA PRO A 458 13.20 -14.05 -5.90
C PRO A 458 13.21 -12.53 -5.70
N LYS A 459 12.92 -11.72 -6.72
CA LYS A 459 13.06 -10.26 -6.67
C LYS A 459 11.83 -9.49 -7.16
N ARG A 460 10.91 -10.13 -7.90
CA ARG A 460 9.73 -9.48 -8.50
C ARG A 460 8.49 -10.35 -8.38
N SER A 461 7.34 -9.74 -8.13
CA SER A 461 6.05 -10.44 -7.95
C SER A 461 5.53 -11.16 -9.21
N GLN A 462 5.96 -10.73 -10.39
CA GLN A 462 5.59 -11.37 -11.66
C GLN A 462 6.45 -12.59 -12.04
N ASP A 463 7.56 -12.83 -11.34
CA ASP A 463 8.47 -13.96 -11.61
C ASP A 463 7.93 -15.23 -10.95
N ARG A 464 6.86 -15.78 -11.52
CA ARG A 464 6.14 -16.95 -11.04
C ARG A 464 6.91 -18.26 -11.30
N VAL A 465 6.99 -19.09 -10.28
CA VAL A 465 7.65 -20.41 -10.32
C VAL A 465 6.70 -21.47 -9.72
N ALA A 466 6.44 -22.55 -10.45
CA ALA A 466 5.70 -23.70 -9.88
C ALA A 466 6.50 -24.32 -8.73
N ILE A 467 5.82 -24.74 -7.67
CA ILE A 467 6.52 -25.33 -6.50
C ILE A 467 7.35 -26.57 -6.86
N SER A 468 6.90 -27.36 -7.85
CA SER A 468 7.64 -28.51 -8.40
C SER A 468 8.97 -28.12 -9.07
N ASN A 469 9.11 -26.87 -9.54
CA ASN A 469 10.31 -26.37 -10.22
C ASN A 469 11.14 -25.44 -9.34
N MET A 470 10.74 -25.24 -8.08
CA MET A 470 11.31 -24.20 -7.22
C MET A 470 12.79 -24.45 -6.91
N LYS A 471 13.15 -25.67 -6.63
CA LYS A 471 14.54 -26.07 -6.34
C LYS A 471 15.47 -25.77 -7.52
N GLU A 472 15.06 -26.16 -8.73
CA GLU A 472 15.84 -25.92 -9.95
C GLU A 472 15.92 -24.44 -10.32
N ASP A 473 14.80 -23.70 -10.19
CA ASP A 473 14.77 -22.24 -10.47
C ASP A 473 15.68 -21.49 -9.51
N PHE A 474 15.67 -21.81 -8.22
CA PHE A 474 16.55 -21.19 -7.24
C PHE A 474 18.02 -21.47 -7.55
N GLN A 475 18.38 -22.73 -7.87
CA GLN A 475 19.74 -23.09 -8.23
C GLN A 475 20.22 -22.33 -9.47
N ARG A 476 19.35 -22.20 -10.49
CA ARG A 476 19.63 -21.39 -11.68
C ARG A 476 19.85 -19.93 -11.33
N CYS A 477 19.03 -19.35 -10.41
CA CYS A 477 19.18 -17.97 -9.97
C CYS A 477 20.51 -17.70 -9.25
N LEU A 478 21.12 -18.69 -8.58
CA LEU A 478 22.45 -18.56 -8.00
C LEU A 478 23.53 -18.37 -9.09
N ASP A 479 23.42 -19.09 -10.20
CA ASP A 479 24.38 -19.08 -11.32
C ASP A 479 24.25 -17.82 -12.21
N GLU A 480 23.02 -17.39 -12.47
CA GLU A 480 22.72 -16.30 -13.41
C GLU A 480 23.45 -15.00 -13.05
N LYS A 481 23.81 -14.21 -14.09
CA LYS A 481 24.40 -12.88 -13.91
C LYS A 481 23.51 -12.00 -13.03
N LEU A 482 24.15 -11.10 -12.28
CA LEU A 482 23.44 -10.14 -11.44
C LEU A 482 22.43 -9.36 -12.29
N GLY A 483 21.16 -9.39 -11.87
CA GLY A 483 20.05 -8.78 -12.61
C GLY A 483 18.71 -9.00 -11.93
N PHE A 484 17.66 -9.11 -12.72
CA PHE A 484 16.30 -9.25 -12.22
C PHE A 484 16.04 -10.53 -11.41
N LYS A 485 16.72 -11.64 -11.72
CA LYS A 485 16.63 -12.90 -10.96
C LYS A 485 17.99 -13.33 -10.39
N GLY A 486 19.07 -13.20 -11.16
CA GLY A 486 20.38 -13.74 -10.85
C GLY A 486 21.09 -13.10 -9.66
N PHE A 487 21.87 -13.91 -8.93
CA PHE A 487 22.70 -13.49 -7.79
C PHE A 487 24.19 -13.52 -8.08
N HIS A 488 24.61 -14.20 -9.15
CA HIS A 488 26.00 -14.34 -9.60
C HIS A 488 26.93 -14.92 -8.52
N ILE A 489 26.52 -16.04 -7.95
CA ILE A 489 27.31 -16.82 -6.98
C ILE A 489 28.15 -17.85 -7.76
N SER A 490 29.46 -17.82 -7.59
CA SER A 490 30.36 -18.80 -8.23
C SER A 490 30.03 -20.21 -7.75
N LYS A 491 30.11 -21.21 -8.65
CA LYS A 491 29.83 -22.62 -8.33
C LYS A 491 30.55 -23.12 -7.09
N LYS A 492 31.80 -22.70 -6.88
CA LYS A 492 32.58 -23.04 -5.68
C LYS A 492 31.97 -22.55 -4.38
N ASN A 493 31.21 -21.44 -4.43
CA ASN A 493 30.63 -20.83 -3.26
C ASN A 493 29.16 -21.24 -3.01
N GLN A 494 28.54 -21.95 -3.94
CA GLN A 494 27.13 -22.35 -3.81
C GLN A 494 26.85 -23.40 -2.74
N GLU A 495 27.88 -24.18 -2.36
CA GLU A 495 27.79 -25.22 -1.33
C GLU A 495 28.24 -24.73 0.05
N ILE A 496 28.47 -23.42 0.22
CA ILE A 496 28.92 -22.86 1.50
C ILE A 496 27.80 -23.00 2.54
N CYS A 497 28.16 -23.66 3.67
CA CYS A 497 27.37 -23.72 4.88
C CYS A 497 28.12 -22.98 5.99
N VAL A 498 27.45 -22.08 6.70
CA VAL A 498 28.03 -21.30 7.79
C VAL A 498 27.39 -21.75 9.10
N PRO A 499 28.17 -22.34 10.04
CA PRO A 499 27.68 -22.70 11.36
C PRO A 499 27.53 -21.43 12.24
N PHE A 500 26.52 -21.41 13.10
CA PHE A 500 26.30 -20.35 14.08
C PHE A 500 25.55 -20.86 15.30
N MET A 501 25.75 -20.17 16.44
CA MET A 501 25.07 -20.50 17.69
C MET A 501 23.82 -19.66 17.88
N HIS A 502 22.68 -20.28 18.19
CA HIS A 502 21.45 -19.61 18.55
C HIS A 502 20.77 -20.32 19.72
N CYS A 503 20.42 -19.61 20.79
CA CYS A 503 19.81 -20.17 22.00
C CYS A 503 20.53 -21.40 22.57
N GLY A 504 21.88 -21.41 22.52
CA GLY A 504 22.69 -22.50 23.02
C GLY A 504 22.79 -23.74 22.14
N GLN A 505 22.24 -23.72 20.96
CA GLN A 505 22.32 -24.79 19.95
C GLN A 505 23.07 -24.33 18.70
N GLU A 506 23.78 -25.25 18.07
CA GLU A 506 24.46 -25.00 16.79
C GLU A 506 23.52 -25.25 15.61
N TYR A 507 23.45 -24.28 14.72
CA TYR A 507 22.70 -24.34 13.46
C TYR A 507 23.60 -24.00 12.27
N GLN A 508 23.14 -24.31 11.07
CA GLN A 508 23.84 -24.01 9.83
C GLN A 508 22.93 -23.23 8.87
N LEU A 509 23.49 -22.22 8.24
CA LEU A 509 22.87 -21.50 7.13
C LEU A 509 23.59 -21.77 5.81
N ALA A 510 22.83 -21.94 4.75
CA ALA A 510 23.30 -22.10 3.38
C ALA A 510 22.55 -21.16 2.44
N HIS A 511 22.93 -21.13 1.16
CA HIS A 511 22.09 -20.46 0.16
C HIS A 511 20.70 -21.11 0.11
N GLY A 512 19.66 -20.32 0.07
CA GLY A 512 18.28 -20.80 0.08
C GLY A 512 17.67 -20.98 1.48
N SER A 513 18.45 -20.85 2.57
CA SER A 513 17.90 -20.93 3.92
C SER A 513 16.85 -19.84 4.16
N VAL A 514 15.68 -20.24 4.68
CA VAL A 514 14.62 -19.35 5.11
C VAL A 514 14.99 -18.77 6.48
N VAL A 515 15.03 -17.45 6.58
CA VAL A 515 15.32 -16.73 7.83
C VAL A 515 14.17 -15.84 8.29
N ILE A 516 13.22 -15.53 7.37
CA ILE A 516 11.97 -14.81 7.66
C ILE A 516 10.83 -15.58 7.02
N ALA A 517 9.79 -15.87 7.80
CA ALA A 517 8.53 -16.43 7.34
C ALA A 517 7.37 -15.60 7.92
N ALA A 518 6.64 -14.90 7.06
CA ALA A 518 5.59 -13.99 7.50
C ALA A 518 4.23 -14.36 6.89
N VAL A 519 3.32 -14.83 7.72
CA VAL A 519 1.91 -14.97 7.37
C VAL A 519 1.26 -13.61 7.59
N ILE A 520 0.99 -12.93 6.50
CA ILE A 520 0.36 -11.61 6.51
C ILE A 520 -1.01 -11.81 5.88
N SER A 521 -2.06 -11.63 6.65
CA SER A 521 -3.40 -11.47 6.10
C SER A 521 -3.53 -10.03 5.58
N CYS A 522 -2.63 -9.72 4.64
CA CYS A 522 -2.65 -8.47 3.90
C CYS A 522 -3.85 -8.50 2.95
N THR A 523 -4.05 -7.41 2.27
CA THR A 523 -5.14 -7.17 1.33
C THR A 523 -5.38 -8.29 0.30
N ASN A 524 -4.38 -9.09 -0.05
CA ASN A 524 -4.52 -10.23 -0.97
C ASN A 524 -4.78 -11.59 -0.31
N ASN A 525 -4.83 -11.69 1.03
CA ASN A 525 -5.03 -12.92 1.79
C ASN A 525 -6.23 -12.82 2.76
N CYS A 526 -7.24 -12.06 2.41
CA CYS A 526 -8.45 -11.91 3.22
C CYS A 526 -9.42 -13.10 3.10
N ASN A 527 -9.11 -14.07 2.24
CA ASN A 527 -9.93 -15.27 2.08
C ASN A 527 -9.81 -16.17 3.32
N PRO A 528 -10.88 -16.37 4.10
CA PRO A 528 -10.87 -17.24 5.27
C PRO A 528 -10.39 -18.65 4.97
N SER A 529 -10.82 -19.22 3.84
CA SER A 529 -10.43 -20.56 3.39
C SER A 529 -8.90 -20.71 3.36
N VAL A 530 -8.17 -19.75 2.81
CA VAL A 530 -6.70 -19.82 2.69
C VAL A 530 -6.01 -19.73 4.06
N MET A 531 -6.50 -18.87 4.94
CA MET A 531 -5.96 -18.73 6.29
C MET A 531 -6.25 -19.97 7.16
N LEU A 532 -7.45 -20.52 7.03
CA LEU A 532 -7.83 -21.76 7.70
C LEU A 532 -7.04 -22.96 7.16
N THR A 533 -6.77 -23.02 5.84
CA THR A 533 -5.86 -24.01 5.26
C THR A 533 -4.48 -23.96 5.91
N ALA A 534 -3.92 -22.77 6.09
CA ALA A 534 -2.63 -22.60 6.76
C ALA A 534 -2.66 -23.03 8.24
N GLY A 535 -3.77 -22.71 8.94
CA GLY A 535 -3.98 -23.10 10.34
C GLY A 535 -4.14 -24.60 10.53
N LEU A 536 -4.92 -25.26 9.66
CA LEU A 536 -5.09 -26.72 9.66
C LEU A 536 -3.78 -27.45 9.29
N LEU A 537 -2.99 -26.91 8.34
CA LEU A 537 -1.66 -27.41 8.04
C LEU A 537 -0.74 -27.30 9.26
N ALA A 538 -0.74 -26.16 9.95
CA ALA A 538 0.03 -25.97 11.19
C ALA A 538 -0.38 -26.98 12.26
N LYS A 539 -1.69 -27.23 12.43
CA LYS A 539 -2.23 -28.25 13.35
C LYS A 539 -1.69 -29.64 13.02
N LYS A 540 -1.87 -30.09 11.77
CA LYS A 540 -1.42 -31.42 11.34
C LYS A 540 0.09 -31.58 11.44
N ALA A 541 0.87 -30.54 11.10
CA ALA A 541 2.32 -30.56 11.23
C ALA A 541 2.79 -30.74 12.68
N ILE A 542 2.14 -30.05 13.63
CA ILE A 542 2.43 -30.22 15.07
C ILE A 542 2.02 -31.61 15.57
N GLU A 543 0.85 -32.11 15.16
CA GLU A 543 0.36 -33.44 15.57
C GLU A 543 1.31 -34.57 15.12
N VAL A 544 2.04 -34.38 14.01
CA VAL A 544 3.08 -35.34 13.58
C VAL A 544 4.49 -35.00 14.11
N GLY A 545 4.63 -33.96 14.96
CA GLY A 545 5.89 -33.61 15.61
C GLY A 545 6.84 -32.71 14.82
N LEU A 546 6.37 -32.04 13.76
CA LEU A 546 7.17 -31.08 13.00
C LEU A 546 7.17 -29.71 13.68
N MET A 547 8.34 -29.04 13.66
CA MET A 547 8.54 -27.72 14.25
C MET A 547 9.36 -26.80 13.33
N VAL A 548 9.16 -25.49 13.46
CA VAL A 548 9.99 -24.50 12.80
C VAL A 548 11.27 -24.28 13.60
N LYS A 549 12.41 -24.11 12.91
CA LYS A 549 13.70 -23.84 13.54
C LYS A 549 13.68 -22.51 14.29
N PRO A 550 14.17 -22.40 15.54
CA PRO A 550 14.02 -21.21 16.41
C PRO A 550 14.65 -19.93 15.88
N TYR A 551 15.64 -20.03 15.00
CA TYR A 551 16.30 -18.86 14.40
C TYR A 551 15.50 -18.23 13.27
N ILE A 552 14.48 -18.91 12.75
CA ILE A 552 13.59 -18.38 11.69
C ILE A 552 12.60 -17.40 12.35
N GLN A 553 12.62 -16.19 11.88
CA GLN A 553 11.69 -15.17 12.34
C GLN A 553 10.31 -15.41 11.74
N THR A 554 9.39 -15.93 12.53
CA THR A 554 8.00 -16.17 12.16
C THR A 554 7.11 -15.06 12.70
N THR A 555 6.12 -14.63 11.91
CA THR A 555 5.15 -13.62 12.32
C THR A 555 3.77 -13.89 11.71
N LEU A 556 2.70 -13.57 12.46
CA LEU A 556 1.33 -13.54 11.97
C LEU A 556 0.79 -12.11 12.12
N ALA A 557 0.48 -11.46 11.00
CA ALA A 557 -0.15 -10.14 10.98
C ALA A 557 -1.54 -10.23 10.32
N PRO A 558 -2.62 -10.39 11.12
CA PRO A 558 -3.98 -10.46 10.59
C PRO A 558 -4.41 -9.18 9.89
N GLY A 559 -5.22 -9.29 8.84
CA GLY A 559 -5.74 -8.15 8.09
C GLY A 559 -6.81 -7.36 8.84
N SER A 560 -7.50 -8.01 9.76
CA SER A 560 -8.50 -7.39 10.65
C SER A 560 -8.76 -8.27 11.86
N GLY A 561 -9.51 -7.75 12.84
CA GLY A 561 -9.96 -8.53 13.98
C GLY A 561 -10.83 -9.74 13.61
N MET A 562 -11.45 -9.73 12.43
CA MET A 562 -12.20 -10.84 11.88
C MET A 562 -11.33 -12.08 11.69
N VAL A 563 -10.12 -11.90 11.15
CA VAL A 563 -9.15 -12.98 10.91
C VAL A 563 -8.77 -13.67 12.23
N THR A 564 -8.40 -12.88 13.23
CA THR A 564 -8.03 -13.44 14.55
C THR A 564 -9.21 -14.18 15.18
N HIS A 565 -10.42 -13.66 14.99
CA HIS A 565 -11.61 -14.26 15.55
C HIS A 565 -11.89 -15.65 14.96
N TYR A 566 -11.95 -15.78 13.62
CA TYR A 566 -12.23 -17.10 13.03
C TYR A 566 -11.09 -18.09 13.22
N LEU A 567 -9.82 -17.65 13.29
CA LEU A 567 -8.67 -18.51 13.63
C LEU A 567 -8.76 -19.01 15.08
N SER A 568 -9.29 -18.20 15.98
CA SER A 568 -9.52 -18.59 17.37
C SER A 568 -10.74 -19.52 17.48
N ALA A 569 -11.85 -19.18 16.82
CA ALA A 569 -13.09 -19.95 16.85
C ALA A 569 -12.91 -21.36 16.24
N SER A 570 -12.10 -21.49 15.19
CA SER A 570 -11.75 -22.80 14.59
C SER A 570 -10.70 -23.59 15.39
N GLY A 571 -10.15 -23.03 16.48
CA GLY A 571 -9.14 -23.68 17.31
C GLY A 571 -7.76 -23.85 16.66
N VAL A 572 -7.48 -23.20 15.52
CA VAL A 572 -6.18 -23.35 14.84
C VAL A 572 -5.12 -22.35 15.31
N LEU A 573 -5.52 -21.23 15.94
CA LEU A 573 -4.60 -20.19 16.41
C LEU A 573 -3.52 -20.69 17.41
N PRO A 574 -3.81 -21.59 18.37
CA PRO A 574 -2.80 -22.15 19.25
C PRO A 574 -1.66 -22.90 18.50
N TYR A 575 -1.96 -23.54 17.38
CA TYR A 575 -0.97 -24.28 16.58
C TYR A 575 -0.06 -23.32 15.79
N PHE A 576 -0.60 -22.20 15.30
CA PHE A 576 0.22 -21.12 14.75
C PHE A 576 1.23 -20.60 15.80
N ASN A 577 0.74 -20.34 17.01
CA ASN A 577 1.58 -19.87 18.12
C ASN A 577 2.67 -20.88 18.49
N GLN A 578 2.40 -22.20 18.45
CA GLN A 578 3.39 -23.24 18.69
C GLN A 578 4.49 -23.25 17.64
N LEU A 579 4.16 -23.06 16.36
CA LEU A 579 5.15 -22.90 15.28
C LEU A 579 5.87 -21.55 15.30
N GLY A 580 5.51 -20.66 16.25
CA GLY A 580 6.10 -19.34 16.40
C GLY A 580 5.41 -18.22 15.60
N PHE A 581 4.34 -18.52 14.88
CA PHE A 581 3.53 -17.52 14.19
C PHE A 581 2.55 -16.86 15.17
N GLU A 582 3.06 -16.01 16.04
CA GLU A 582 2.24 -15.22 16.96
C GLU A 582 1.68 -13.97 16.27
N VAL A 583 0.50 -13.53 16.73
CA VAL A 583 -0.07 -12.25 16.30
C VAL A 583 0.81 -11.13 16.82
N VAL A 584 1.44 -10.40 15.90
CA VAL A 584 2.36 -9.28 16.20
C VAL A 584 1.66 -7.91 16.15
N GLY A 585 0.44 -7.87 15.63
CA GLY A 585 -0.41 -6.69 15.46
C GLY A 585 -1.20 -6.79 14.16
N TYR A 586 -2.02 -5.79 13.87
CA TYR A 586 -2.90 -5.75 12.69
C TYR A 586 -2.37 -4.80 11.63
N GLY A 587 -2.52 -5.17 10.34
CA GLY A 587 -2.17 -4.30 9.22
C GLY A 587 -0.96 -4.74 8.40
N CYS A 588 -0.39 -3.81 7.64
CA CYS A 588 0.58 -4.07 6.56
C CYS A 588 2.06 -4.05 7.00
N SER A 589 2.37 -4.26 8.28
CA SER A 589 3.71 -4.06 8.85
C SER A 589 4.85 -4.71 8.07
N THR A 590 4.87 -6.03 7.92
CA THR A 590 5.95 -6.74 7.22
C THR A 590 5.99 -6.41 5.72
N CYS A 591 4.84 -6.25 5.07
CA CYS A 591 4.76 -5.94 3.64
C CYS A 591 5.37 -4.58 3.28
N VAL A 592 5.36 -3.61 4.20
CA VAL A 592 5.99 -2.31 4.02
C VAL A 592 7.43 -2.25 4.54
N GLY A 593 7.96 -3.36 5.04
CA GLY A 593 9.33 -3.46 5.55
C GLY A 593 9.50 -3.08 7.02
N ASN A 594 8.42 -3.07 7.78
CA ASN A 594 8.42 -2.82 9.23
C ASN A 594 8.57 -4.13 10.02
N THR A 595 9.48 -5.02 9.61
CA THR A 595 9.77 -6.28 10.31
C THR A 595 10.71 -6.05 11.50
N ALA A 596 10.64 -6.94 12.50
CA ALA A 596 11.62 -6.99 13.55
C ALA A 596 13.04 -7.28 12.99
N PRO A 597 14.09 -6.80 13.64
CA PRO A 597 15.45 -7.14 13.25
C PRO A 597 15.71 -8.65 13.43
N LEU A 598 16.50 -9.24 12.51
CA LEU A 598 16.97 -10.61 12.65
C LEU A 598 17.96 -10.73 13.83
N PRO A 599 18.07 -11.93 14.46
CA PRO A 599 19.10 -12.19 15.45
C PRO A 599 20.51 -11.89 14.91
N GLU A 600 21.38 -11.24 15.70
CA GLU A 600 22.72 -10.85 15.28
C GLU A 600 23.54 -12.02 14.73
N ALA A 601 23.47 -13.18 15.39
CA ALA A 601 24.16 -14.39 14.95
C ALA A 601 23.75 -14.84 13.53
N VAL A 602 22.47 -14.70 13.18
CA VAL A 602 21.94 -14.99 11.82
C VAL A 602 22.49 -13.97 10.81
N VAL A 603 22.47 -12.68 11.19
CA VAL A 603 22.98 -11.61 10.31
C VAL A 603 24.50 -11.78 10.05
N ASP A 604 25.25 -12.15 11.07
CA ASP A 604 26.70 -12.37 10.96
C ASP A 604 27.02 -13.59 10.10
N ALA A 605 26.28 -14.70 10.27
CA ALA A 605 26.42 -15.89 9.43
C ALA A 605 26.11 -15.59 7.94
N ILE A 606 25.05 -14.81 7.65
CA ILE A 606 24.72 -14.38 6.30
C ILE A 606 25.85 -13.56 5.68
N LYS A 607 26.43 -12.61 6.44
CA LYS A 607 27.53 -11.76 5.97
C LYS A 607 28.81 -12.55 5.75
N GLN A 608 29.17 -13.43 6.70
CA GLN A 608 30.35 -14.27 6.66
C GLN A 608 30.39 -15.16 5.40
N GLY A 609 29.28 -15.83 5.08
CA GLY A 609 29.15 -16.70 3.91
C GLY A 609 28.77 -15.95 2.64
N ASN A 610 28.50 -14.65 2.69
CA ASN A 610 27.85 -13.90 1.58
C ASN A 610 26.62 -14.66 1.05
N LEU A 611 25.80 -15.20 1.96
CA LEU A 611 24.72 -16.09 1.64
C LEU A 611 23.55 -15.38 0.96
N VAL A 612 22.88 -16.10 0.06
CA VAL A 612 21.56 -15.72 -0.45
C VAL A 612 20.52 -16.30 0.51
N ALA A 613 20.28 -15.63 1.63
CA ALA A 613 19.23 -15.95 2.57
C ALA A 613 17.87 -15.52 2.02
N CYS A 614 16.81 -16.24 2.43
CA CYS A 614 15.48 -16.11 1.87
C CYS A 614 14.45 -15.63 2.90
N GLY A 615 13.52 -14.76 2.42
CA GLY A 615 12.26 -14.44 3.08
C GLY A 615 11.10 -15.04 2.31
N VAL A 616 10.14 -15.68 3.00
CA VAL A 616 8.89 -16.17 2.41
C VAL A 616 7.73 -15.50 3.10
N LEU A 617 6.87 -14.85 2.35
CA LEU A 617 5.76 -14.06 2.89
C LEU A 617 4.50 -14.16 2.04
N SER A 618 3.35 -14.06 2.68
CA SER A 618 2.06 -14.09 2.02
C SER A 618 1.50 -12.69 1.69
N GLY A 619 2.37 -11.70 1.53
CA GLY A 619 1.99 -10.34 1.13
C GLY A 619 1.75 -10.20 -0.38
N ASN A 620 1.55 -8.98 -0.85
CA ASN A 620 1.37 -8.66 -2.27
C ASN A 620 2.61 -8.03 -2.91
N ARG A 621 3.57 -7.57 -2.12
CA ARG A 621 4.81 -6.94 -2.60
C ARG A 621 6.03 -7.50 -1.90
N HIS A 622 7.05 -7.72 -2.69
CA HIS A 622 8.39 -7.97 -2.19
C HIS A 622 9.39 -7.23 -3.10
N PHE A 623 10.30 -6.53 -2.49
CA PHE A 623 11.37 -5.85 -3.19
C PHE A 623 12.69 -6.16 -2.49
N GLU A 624 13.72 -6.40 -3.29
CA GLU A 624 15.07 -6.59 -2.76
C GLU A 624 15.46 -5.43 -1.83
N GLY A 625 15.91 -5.76 -0.61
CA GLY A 625 16.31 -4.78 0.42
C GLY A 625 15.16 -4.05 1.12
N ARG A 626 13.90 -4.40 0.87
CA ARG A 626 12.76 -3.78 1.56
C ARG A 626 12.36 -4.54 2.82
N LEU A 627 12.38 -5.87 2.75
CA LEU A 627 12.03 -6.72 3.89
C LEU A 627 13.10 -6.66 4.99
N CYS A 628 14.36 -6.87 4.60
CA CYS A 628 15.54 -6.75 5.43
C CYS A 628 16.76 -6.55 4.52
N ASP A 629 17.70 -5.69 4.92
CA ASP A 629 18.88 -5.35 4.10
C ASP A 629 19.78 -6.56 3.82
N CYS A 630 19.77 -7.58 4.69
CA CYS A 630 20.59 -8.79 4.55
C CYS A 630 19.88 -9.94 3.82
N VAL A 631 18.57 -9.85 3.57
CA VAL A 631 17.79 -10.88 2.86
C VAL A 631 17.70 -10.52 1.38
N ARG A 632 18.39 -11.31 0.55
CA ARG A 632 18.54 -11.03 -0.88
C ARG A 632 17.46 -11.64 -1.76
N ALA A 633 16.90 -12.78 -1.35
CA ALA A 633 15.83 -13.48 -2.07
C ALA A 633 14.54 -13.41 -1.26
N ASN A 634 13.47 -12.96 -1.90
CA ASN A 634 12.16 -12.85 -1.27
C ASN A 634 11.11 -13.52 -2.16
N TYR A 635 10.25 -14.35 -1.57
CA TYR A 635 9.23 -15.08 -2.28
C TYR A 635 7.84 -14.77 -1.72
N LEU A 636 6.92 -14.45 -2.62
CA LEU A 636 5.49 -14.42 -2.32
C LEU A 636 4.93 -15.83 -2.45
N ALA A 637 4.21 -16.27 -1.44
CA ALA A 637 3.59 -17.59 -1.38
C ALA A 637 2.21 -17.49 -0.71
N SER A 638 1.36 -18.50 -0.91
CA SER A 638 0.13 -18.59 -0.12
C SER A 638 0.45 -18.83 1.37
N PRO A 639 -0.41 -18.40 2.31
CA PRO A 639 -0.23 -18.66 3.74
C PRO A 639 0.16 -20.11 4.09
N PRO A 640 -0.51 -21.16 3.55
CA PRO A 640 -0.08 -22.53 3.84
C PRO A 640 1.33 -22.84 3.32
N LEU A 641 1.73 -22.33 2.14
CA LEU A 641 3.08 -22.50 1.64
C LEU A 641 4.13 -21.74 2.47
N VAL A 642 3.78 -20.55 3.05
CA VAL A 642 4.66 -19.87 3.99
C VAL A 642 4.95 -20.76 5.21
N VAL A 643 3.93 -21.42 5.77
CA VAL A 643 4.09 -22.37 6.89
C VAL A 643 4.95 -23.56 6.45
N ALA A 644 4.70 -24.13 5.27
CA ALA A 644 5.48 -25.26 4.73
C ALA A 644 6.96 -24.91 4.56
N TYR A 645 7.29 -23.76 3.94
CA TYR A 645 8.68 -23.31 3.78
C TYR A 645 9.36 -22.96 5.10
N ALA A 646 8.61 -22.47 6.10
CA ALA A 646 9.14 -22.23 7.44
C ALA A 646 9.55 -23.54 8.14
N ILE A 647 8.73 -24.59 8.01
CA ILE A 647 9.04 -25.92 8.56
C ILE A 647 10.24 -26.54 7.82
N ALA A 648 10.25 -26.51 6.50
CA ALA A 648 11.37 -27.00 5.68
C ALA A 648 12.67 -26.23 5.96
N GLY A 649 12.59 -24.94 6.26
CA GLY A 649 13.74 -24.07 6.53
C GLY A 649 14.57 -23.70 5.30
N THR A 650 14.12 -24.06 4.11
CA THR A 650 14.81 -23.77 2.83
C THR A 650 13.81 -23.62 1.68
N VAL A 651 14.16 -22.81 0.70
CA VAL A 651 13.42 -22.71 -0.58
C VAL A 651 13.96 -23.70 -1.63
N GLY A 652 15.10 -24.30 -1.38
CA GLY A 652 15.73 -25.29 -2.26
C GLY A 652 15.20 -26.72 -2.03
N ILE A 653 13.89 -26.88 -1.97
CA ILE A 653 13.18 -28.15 -1.72
C ILE A 653 12.19 -28.44 -2.84
N ASP A 654 12.07 -29.72 -3.19
CA ASP A 654 11.00 -30.26 -4.04
C ASP A 654 9.98 -30.97 -3.15
N PHE A 655 8.85 -30.32 -2.87
CA PHE A 655 7.81 -30.83 -1.98
C PHE A 655 7.11 -32.13 -2.45
N GLU A 656 7.26 -32.50 -3.71
CA GLU A 656 6.72 -33.77 -4.25
C GLU A 656 7.65 -34.96 -3.98
N LYS A 657 8.97 -34.70 -3.86
CA LYS A 657 9.99 -35.74 -3.76
C LYS A 657 10.75 -35.76 -2.45
N GLU A 658 10.77 -34.65 -1.75
CA GLU A 658 11.58 -34.47 -0.53
C GLU A 658 10.67 -34.25 0.69
N PRO A 659 11.02 -34.83 1.84
CA PRO A 659 10.22 -34.69 3.04
C PRO A 659 10.23 -33.22 3.52
N LEU A 660 9.08 -32.75 3.99
CA LEU A 660 8.92 -31.45 4.66
C LEU A 660 9.76 -31.38 5.94
N GLY A 661 9.89 -32.49 6.62
CA GLY A 661 10.71 -32.67 7.80
C GLY A 661 10.73 -34.12 8.26
N VAL A 662 11.51 -34.35 9.32
CA VAL A 662 11.64 -35.70 9.94
C VAL A 662 11.19 -35.58 11.39
N THR A 663 10.34 -36.47 11.84
CA THR A 663 9.87 -36.53 13.24
C THR A 663 11.00 -36.93 14.19
N SER A 664 10.80 -36.76 15.48
CA SER A 664 11.75 -37.23 16.52
C SER A 664 11.98 -38.74 16.50
N GLU A 665 11.06 -39.51 15.90
CA GLU A 665 11.12 -40.95 15.73
C GLU A 665 11.82 -41.38 14.42
N GLY A 666 12.27 -40.43 13.60
CA GLY A 666 12.94 -40.67 12.33
C GLY A 666 12.00 -40.91 11.15
N ARG A 667 10.69 -40.66 11.28
CA ARG A 667 9.71 -40.77 10.21
C ARG A 667 9.79 -39.54 9.30
N GLU A 668 9.92 -39.74 8.01
CA GLU A 668 9.82 -38.72 6.99
C GLU A 668 8.33 -38.30 6.81
N VAL A 669 8.08 -36.98 6.80
CA VAL A 669 6.75 -36.44 6.58
C VAL A 669 6.78 -35.55 5.34
N TYR A 670 5.93 -35.82 4.39
CA TYR A 670 5.79 -35.08 3.14
C TYR A 670 4.69 -34.00 3.24
N LEU A 671 4.73 -33.02 2.35
CA LEU A 671 3.73 -31.95 2.34
C LEU A 671 2.30 -32.50 2.18
N CYS A 672 2.11 -33.52 1.35
CA CYS A 672 0.80 -34.15 1.13
C CYS A 672 0.23 -34.82 2.39
N ASP A 673 1.07 -35.24 3.34
CA ASP A 673 0.61 -35.92 4.57
C ASP A 673 -0.07 -34.91 5.53
N VAL A 674 0.33 -33.64 5.46
CA VAL A 674 -0.16 -32.57 6.36
C VAL A 674 -1.06 -31.55 5.65
N TRP A 675 -1.25 -31.65 4.33
CA TRP A 675 -2.14 -30.75 3.60
C TRP A 675 -3.61 -31.08 3.91
N PRO A 676 -4.42 -30.08 4.35
CA PRO A 676 -5.83 -30.35 4.66
C PRO A 676 -6.65 -30.55 3.41
N SER A 677 -7.71 -31.38 3.51
CA SER A 677 -8.65 -31.56 2.42
C SER A 677 -9.54 -30.33 2.22
N ARG A 678 -10.13 -30.19 1.05
CA ARG A 678 -11.02 -29.06 0.73
C ARG A 678 -12.30 -29.11 1.59
N GLU A 679 -12.81 -30.29 1.82
CA GLU A 679 -13.99 -30.52 2.66
C GLU A 679 -13.74 -30.13 4.11
N GLU A 680 -12.57 -30.48 4.64
CA GLU A 680 -12.15 -30.11 5.99
C GLU A 680 -12.02 -28.56 6.14
N VAL A 681 -11.46 -27.89 5.15
CA VAL A 681 -11.36 -26.42 5.13
C VAL A 681 -12.73 -25.78 5.05
N GLN A 682 -13.61 -26.26 4.16
CA GLN A 682 -14.96 -25.71 3.99
C GLN A 682 -15.82 -25.88 5.24
N GLN A 683 -15.79 -27.05 5.86
CA GLN A 683 -16.51 -27.30 7.12
C GLN A 683 -16.02 -26.35 8.22
N THR A 684 -14.70 -26.21 8.36
CA THR A 684 -14.11 -25.29 9.35
C THR A 684 -14.51 -23.84 9.09
N GLU A 685 -14.57 -23.41 7.81
CA GLU A 685 -15.00 -22.06 7.43
C GLU A 685 -16.48 -21.82 7.78
N GLU A 686 -17.36 -22.78 7.46
CA GLU A 686 -18.78 -22.67 7.75
C GLU A 686 -19.08 -22.57 9.25
N GLU A 687 -18.30 -23.27 10.08
CA GLU A 687 -18.41 -23.25 11.54
C GLU A 687 -17.82 -21.97 12.17
N ALA A 688 -16.72 -21.46 11.65
CA ALA A 688 -15.95 -20.38 12.25
C ALA A 688 -16.31 -18.97 11.77
N VAL A 689 -16.83 -18.81 10.54
CA VAL A 689 -17.14 -17.50 9.94
C VAL A 689 -18.63 -17.19 10.02
N ILE A 690 -19.07 -16.60 11.11
CA ILE A 690 -20.49 -16.29 11.40
C ILE A 690 -20.79 -14.79 11.36
N SER A 691 -22.02 -14.44 10.95
CA SER A 691 -22.44 -13.05 10.71
C SER A 691 -22.46 -12.16 11.96
N SER A 692 -22.62 -12.72 13.16
CA SER A 692 -22.64 -11.94 14.41
C SER A 692 -21.31 -11.23 14.69
N ILE A 693 -20.20 -11.80 14.22
CA ILE A 693 -18.85 -11.27 14.42
C ILE A 693 -18.65 -9.91 13.74
N PHE A 694 -19.20 -9.76 12.54
CA PHE A 694 -19.12 -8.48 11.80
C PHE A 694 -19.76 -7.32 12.55
N LYS A 695 -20.88 -7.57 13.27
CA LYS A 695 -21.58 -6.55 14.07
C LYS A 695 -20.74 -6.12 15.28
N ASP A 696 -20.16 -7.09 16.00
CA ASP A 696 -19.37 -6.82 17.20
C ASP A 696 -18.09 -6.06 16.88
N LEU A 697 -17.39 -6.47 15.81
CA LEU A 697 -16.15 -5.80 15.38
C LEU A 697 -16.42 -4.38 14.88
N ARG A 698 -17.54 -4.14 14.21
CA ARG A 698 -17.96 -2.79 13.82
C ARG A 698 -18.12 -1.88 15.04
N GLY A 699 -18.77 -2.36 16.09
CA GLY A 699 -18.90 -1.60 17.34
C GLY A 699 -17.55 -1.30 18.01
N ARG A 700 -16.56 -2.17 17.88
CA ARG A 700 -15.18 -1.93 18.36
C ARG A 700 -14.45 -0.91 17.49
N MET A 701 -14.59 -1.00 16.19
CA MET A 701 -14.01 -0.04 15.24
C MET A 701 -14.49 1.39 15.53
N GLU A 702 -15.80 1.57 15.76
CA GLU A 702 -16.39 2.89 16.06
C GLU A 702 -15.92 3.45 17.42
N LYS A 703 -15.71 2.58 18.41
CA LYS A 703 -15.23 2.99 19.74
C LYS A 703 -13.73 3.25 19.81
N GLY A 704 -12.92 2.61 18.97
CA GLY A 704 -11.46 2.61 19.07
C GLY A 704 -10.94 1.90 20.34
N ASN A 705 -9.63 1.80 20.46
CA ASN A 705 -8.98 1.22 21.64
C ASN A 705 -8.78 2.26 22.77
N LYS A 706 -8.36 1.80 23.95
CA LYS A 706 -8.14 2.67 25.13
C LYS A 706 -7.11 3.76 24.85
N PHE A 707 -6.05 3.45 24.12
CA PHE A 707 -4.97 4.39 23.83
C PHE A 707 -5.45 5.53 22.92
N TRP A 708 -6.18 5.18 21.85
CA TRP A 708 -6.79 6.17 20.99
C TRP A 708 -7.78 7.07 21.75
N ASN A 709 -8.59 6.48 22.61
CA ASN A 709 -9.60 7.23 23.37
C ASN A 709 -8.99 8.20 24.38
N ASN A 710 -7.89 7.79 25.03
CA ASN A 710 -7.14 8.62 26.01
C ASN A 710 -6.17 9.61 25.35
N LEU A 711 -5.98 9.52 24.03
CA LEU A 711 -5.07 10.44 23.33
C LEU A 711 -5.66 11.84 23.31
N GLU A 712 -5.00 12.78 23.95
CA GLU A 712 -5.38 14.19 23.93
C GLU A 712 -5.11 14.79 22.56
N CYS A 713 -6.04 15.60 22.06
CA CYS A 713 -5.88 16.36 20.84
C CYS A 713 -6.51 17.75 20.99
N PRO A 714 -6.02 18.75 20.26
CA PRO A 714 -6.58 20.10 20.29
C PRO A 714 -8.06 20.13 19.93
N ASP A 715 -8.83 21.01 20.57
CA ASP A 715 -10.23 21.29 20.24
C ASP A 715 -10.33 22.67 19.59
N SER A 716 -9.84 22.78 18.36
CA SER A 716 -9.72 24.02 17.60
C SER A 716 -9.98 23.81 16.12
N VAL A 717 -10.51 24.83 15.43
CA VAL A 717 -10.75 24.80 13.98
C VAL A 717 -9.44 24.84 13.19
N LEU A 718 -8.44 25.58 13.70
CA LEU A 718 -7.08 25.62 13.15
C LEU A 718 -6.18 24.69 13.96
N PHE A 719 -5.28 23.98 13.27
CA PHE A 719 -4.29 23.13 13.93
C PHE A 719 -3.21 23.99 14.61
N PRO A 720 -2.90 23.77 15.89
CA PRO A 720 -1.83 24.50 16.58
C PRO A 720 -0.46 23.91 16.22
N TRP A 721 0.14 24.44 15.16
CA TRP A 721 1.43 23.97 14.64
C TRP A 721 2.55 24.13 15.65
N ASP A 722 3.25 23.04 15.98
CA ASP A 722 4.46 23.09 16.82
C ASP A 722 5.71 23.19 15.92
N PRO A 723 6.48 24.30 15.99
CA PRO A 723 7.74 24.44 15.23
C PRO A 723 8.82 23.42 15.61
N LYS A 724 8.69 22.77 16.78
CA LYS A 724 9.60 21.72 17.24
C LYS A 724 9.24 20.34 16.69
N SER A 725 8.00 20.16 16.25
CA SER A 725 7.54 18.88 15.72
C SER A 725 8.46 18.36 14.62
N THR A 726 8.70 17.06 14.65
CA THR A 726 9.50 16.35 13.65
C THR A 726 8.66 15.47 12.75
N TYR A 727 7.33 15.42 12.99
CA TYR A 727 6.36 14.63 12.21
C TYR A 727 5.35 15.50 11.45
N ILE A 728 4.84 16.58 12.09
CA ILE A 728 3.79 17.45 11.53
C ILE A 728 4.29 18.88 11.48
N ARG A 729 4.35 19.44 10.30
CA ARG A 729 4.85 20.80 10.09
C ARG A 729 3.99 21.55 9.08
N LEU A 730 3.79 22.86 9.32
CA LEU A 730 3.10 23.75 8.36
C LEU A 730 3.88 23.82 7.05
N PRO A 731 3.35 23.32 5.93
CA PRO A 731 4.04 23.31 4.64
C PRO A 731 4.01 24.72 4.01
N PRO A 732 5.02 25.09 3.19
CA PRO A 732 5.15 26.41 2.64
C PRO A 732 4.31 26.67 1.37
N PHE A 733 3.44 25.72 0.95
CA PHE A 733 2.75 25.79 -0.34
C PHE A 733 1.83 27.00 -0.48
N PHE A 734 1.22 27.47 0.61
CA PHE A 734 0.28 28.58 0.63
C PHE A 734 0.91 29.93 1.03
N SER A 735 2.23 30.01 1.24
CA SER A 735 2.91 31.22 1.71
C SER A 735 2.79 32.42 0.76
N LYS A 736 2.55 32.17 -0.53
CA LYS A 736 2.36 33.19 -1.59
C LYS A 736 0.94 33.18 -2.16
N LEU A 737 -0.05 32.74 -1.36
CA LEU A 737 -1.44 32.78 -1.79
C LEU A 737 -1.88 34.25 -1.94
N SER A 738 -2.45 34.59 -3.09
CA SER A 738 -2.96 35.93 -3.41
C SER A 738 -4.34 35.82 -4.07
N LYS A 739 -5.12 36.88 -4.02
CA LYS A 739 -6.37 37.00 -4.77
C LYS A 739 -6.14 37.19 -6.27
N ASP A 740 -4.98 37.71 -6.64
CA ASP A 740 -4.59 37.94 -8.04
C ASP A 740 -3.94 36.68 -8.60
N ILE A 741 -4.28 36.35 -9.85
CA ILE A 741 -3.69 35.22 -10.58
C ILE A 741 -2.36 35.69 -11.17
N PRO A 742 -1.22 35.07 -10.82
CA PRO A 742 0.04 35.43 -11.43
C PRO A 742 0.06 35.06 -12.92
N ALA A 743 0.64 35.93 -13.75
CA ALA A 743 0.85 35.61 -15.15
C ALA A 743 1.82 34.41 -15.30
N PRO A 744 1.61 33.53 -16.31
CA PRO A 744 2.56 32.45 -16.59
C PRO A 744 3.96 33.03 -16.83
N GLN A 745 4.95 32.48 -16.13
CA GLN A 745 6.33 32.95 -16.25
C GLN A 745 7.15 31.99 -17.10
N SER A 746 7.88 32.51 -18.06
CA SER A 746 8.91 31.77 -18.77
C SER A 746 10.02 31.32 -17.81
N ILE A 747 10.63 30.19 -18.09
CA ILE A 747 11.75 29.65 -17.32
C ILE A 747 13.02 30.09 -18.02
N GLU A 748 13.82 30.94 -17.35
CA GLU A 748 15.02 31.51 -17.94
C GLU A 748 16.29 30.99 -17.25
N ASN A 749 17.29 30.65 -18.04
CA ASN A 749 18.62 30.24 -17.58
C ASN A 749 18.64 29.14 -16.53
N ALA A 750 17.70 28.18 -16.57
CA ALA A 750 17.61 27.06 -15.64
C ALA A 750 18.81 26.13 -15.78
N HIS A 751 19.26 25.57 -14.64
CA HIS A 751 20.22 24.46 -14.64
C HIS A 751 19.50 23.11 -14.50
N ALA A 752 20.06 22.06 -15.13
CA ALA A 752 19.61 20.71 -14.87
C ALA A 752 20.13 20.24 -13.50
N LEU A 753 19.20 20.02 -12.56
CA LEU A 753 19.53 19.44 -11.25
C LEU A 753 19.97 17.98 -11.39
N LEU A 754 19.28 17.23 -12.26
CA LEU A 754 19.51 15.81 -12.51
C LEU A 754 19.45 15.52 -14.00
N PHE A 755 20.27 14.57 -14.43
CA PHE A 755 20.25 13.99 -15.77
C PHE A 755 20.07 12.48 -15.62
N LEU A 756 18.84 12.01 -15.81
CA LEU A 756 18.41 10.65 -15.51
C LEU A 756 18.20 9.84 -16.79
N GLY A 757 18.22 8.52 -16.66
CA GLY A 757 17.86 7.58 -17.73
C GLY A 757 16.39 7.18 -17.70
N ASP A 758 16.13 6.00 -18.28
CA ASP A 758 14.79 5.41 -18.36
C ASP A 758 14.33 4.81 -17.03
N LYS A 759 12.99 4.65 -16.89
CA LYS A 759 12.34 3.90 -15.80
C LYS A 759 12.69 4.40 -14.40
N VAL A 760 12.78 5.71 -14.26
CA VAL A 760 12.92 6.34 -12.94
C VAL A 760 11.60 6.21 -12.19
N THR A 761 11.61 5.43 -11.11
CA THR A 761 10.40 5.13 -10.34
C THR A 761 10.11 6.18 -9.27
N THR A 762 8.89 6.17 -8.74
CA THR A 762 8.49 7.00 -7.60
C THR A 762 9.33 6.73 -6.34
N ASP A 763 9.85 5.50 -6.16
CA ASP A 763 10.80 5.17 -5.08
C ASP A 763 12.20 5.79 -5.27
N HIS A 764 12.61 6.03 -6.51
CA HIS A 764 13.84 6.78 -6.80
C HIS A 764 13.67 8.27 -6.46
N ILE A 765 12.49 8.84 -6.72
CA ILE A 765 12.19 10.25 -6.49
C ILE A 765 11.92 10.53 -5.01
N SER A 766 11.05 9.75 -4.38
CA SER A 766 10.66 9.91 -2.97
C SER A 766 10.66 8.56 -2.25
N PRO A 767 11.78 8.16 -1.64
CA PRO A 767 11.87 6.91 -0.89
C PRO A 767 10.95 6.90 0.32
N ALA A 768 10.40 5.71 0.66
CA ALA A 768 9.50 5.52 1.80
C ALA A 768 10.18 4.83 3.00
N GLY A 769 11.28 4.13 2.76
CA GLY A 769 11.98 3.31 3.76
C GLY A 769 12.75 4.10 4.80
N SER A 770 13.65 3.41 5.52
CA SER A 770 14.45 3.96 6.59
C SER A 770 15.33 5.14 6.15
N ILE A 771 15.52 6.09 7.06
CA ILE A 771 16.35 7.28 6.82
C ILE A 771 17.81 6.92 7.06
N ALA A 772 18.65 6.98 6.03
CA ALA A 772 20.06 6.66 6.12
C ALA A 772 20.79 7.62 7.07
N ARG A 773 21.64 7.06 7.96
CA ARG A 773 22.29 7.80 9.07
C ARG A 773 23.14 9.00 8.66
N ILE A 774 23.60 9.04 7.42
CA ILE A 774 24.47 10.10 6.87
C ILE A 774 23.76 11.00 5.84
N SER A 775 22.44 10.82 5.65
CA SER A 775 21.64 11.61 4.68
C SER A 775 21.41 13.05 5.14
N ALA A 776 21.01 13.91 4.22
CA ALA A 776 20.59 15.30 4.53
C ALA A 776 19.41 15.34 5.51
N ALA A 777 18.46 14.38 5.41
CA ALA A 777 17.36 14.24 6.34
C ALA A 777 17.85 13.84 7.75
N ALA A 778 18.82 12.93 7.84
CA ALA A 778 19.43 12.53 9.11
C ALA A 778 20.12 13.72 9.81
N LYS A 779 20.89 14.52 9.08
CA LYS A 779 21.53 15.75 9.60
C LYS A 779 20.48 16.71 10.17
N TYR A 780 19.34 16.87 9.49
CA TYR A 780 18.23 17.68 9.97
C TYR A 780 17.62 17.12 11.26
N LEU A 781 17.33 15.82 11.33
CA LEU A 781 16.75 15.19 12.52
C LEU A 781 17.72 15.23 13.70
N GLN A 782 19.03 15.03 13.47
CA GLN A 782 20.07 15.22 14.49
C GLN A 782 20.12 16.66 15.02
N SER A 783 19.94 17.66 14.15
CA SER A 783 19.84 19.06 14.59
C SER A 783 18.62 19.32 15.49
N LYS A 784 17.58 18.47 15.38
CA LYS A 784 16.43 18.45 16.29
C LYS A 784 16.64 17.54 17.52
N ARG A 785 17.87 17.05 17.73
CA ARG A 785 18.31 16.19 18.85
C ARG A 785 17.76 14.76 18.81
N LEU A 786 17.31 14.25 17.66
CA LEU A 786 16.93 12.85 17.52
C LEU A 786 18.16 11.98 17.25
N THR A 787 18.17 10.79 17.87
CA THR A 787 19.16 9.76 17.62
C THR A 787 18.78 8.92 16.37
N PRO A 788 19.72 8.19 15.76
CA PRO A 788 19.40 7.32 14.62
C PRO A 788 18.31 6.27 14.87
N ARG A 789 18.10 5.85 16.12
CA ARG A 789 17.02 4.91 16.49
C ARG A 789 15.64 5.56 16.42
N GLU A 790 15.57 6.88 16.57
CA GLU A 790 14.34 7.68 16.56
C GLU A 790 14.01 8.27 15.19
N PHE A 791 14.85 8.05 14.16
CA PHE A 791 14.61 8.63 12.84
C PHE A 791 13.32 8.12 12.19
N ASN A 792 12.95 6.87 12.47
CA ASN A 792 11.83 6.21 11.82
C ASN A 792 12.04 6.17 10.28
N SER A 793 10.99 6.10 9.48
CA SER A 793 11.05 6.07 8.03
C SER A 793 10.63 7.40 7.39
N TYR A 794 10.96 7.60 6.12
CA TYR A 794 10.42 8.69 5.32
C TYR A 794 8.89 8.60 5.24
N GLY A 795 8.33 7.39 5.13
CA GLY A 795 6.88 7.16 5.12
C GLY A 795 6.17 7.75 6.34
N ALA A 796 6.71 7.50 7.53
CA ALA A 796 6.16 8.00 8.78
C ALA A 796 6.25 9.53 8.94
N ARG A 797 7.17 10.20 8.20
CA ARG A 797 7.43 11.65 8.30
C ARG A 797 6.89 12.47 7.14
N ARG A 798 5.99 11.91 6.34
CA ARG A 798 5.38 12.58 5.18
C ARG A 798 4.59 13.85 5.53
N GLY A 799 4.21 14.07 6.80
CA GLY A 799 3.65 15.32 7.30
C GLY A 799 4.69 16.41 7.59
N ASN A 800 5.99 16.17 7.36
CA ASN A 800 7.08 17.11 7.58
C ASN A 800 7.83 17.43 6.28
N ASP A 801 7.54 18.60 5.72
CA ASP A 801 8.15 19.10 4.48
C ASP A 801 9.68 19.17 4.53
N ALA A 802 10.26 19.54 5.68
CA ALA A 802 11.70 19.66 5.82
C ALA A 802 12.44 18.32 5.74
N VAL A 803 11.85 17.24 6.27
CA VAL A 803 12.39 15.88 6.14
C VAL A 803 12.22 15.38 4.71
N MET A 804 11.02 15.55 4.15
CA MET A 804 10.68 15.01 2.84
C MET A 804 11.44 15.68 1.70
N THR A 805 11.63 16.99 1.75
CA THR A 805 12.45 17.73 0.76
C THR A 805 13.90 17.22 0.76
N ARG A 806 14.45 16.93 1.95
CA ARG A 806 15.81 16.36 2.10
C ARG A 806 15.89 14.89 1.69
N GLY A 807 14.75 14.18 1.73
CA GLY A 807 14.61 12.81 1.26
C GLY A 807 14.36 12.69 -0.24
N THR A 808 14.02 13.79 -0.91
CA THR A 808 13.75 13.78 -2.35
C THR A 808 15.03 13.48 -3.11
N PHE A 809 14.97 12.46 -3.98
CA PHE A 809 16.11 11.86 -4.70
C PHE A 809 17.21 11.28 -3.80
N ALA A 810 16.88 10.94 -2.56
CA ALA A 810 17.86 10.34 -1.62
C ALA A 810 18.01 8.80 -1.80
N SER A 811 17.44 8.22 -2.85
CA SER A 811 17.57 6.80 -3.15
C SER A 811 19.01 6.42 -3.53
N ILE A 812 19.53 5.36 -2.89
CA ILE A 812 20.85 4.79 -3.23
C ILE A 812 20.88 4.13 -4.61
N LYS A 813 19.72 3.82 -5.18
CA LYS A 813 19.55 3.22 -6.51
C LYS A 813 19.41 4.25 -7.63
N LEU A 814 19.29 5.53 -7.31
CA LEU A 814 19.15 6.60 -8.30
C LEU A 814 20.38 6.65 -9.20
N GLN A 815 20.18 6.50 -10.51
CA GLN A 815 21.26 6.62 -11.51
C GLN A 815 21.24 8.02 -12.11
N ASN A 816 22.27 8.81 -11.83
CA ASN A 816 22.45 10.15 -12.38
C ASN A 816 23.63 10.17 -13.36
N ARG A 817 23.35 10.50 -14.60
CA ARG A 817 24.36 10.53 -15.70
C ARG A 817 25.50 11.52 -15.43
N PHE A 818 25.29 12.57 -14.63
CA PHE A 818 26.36 13.48 -14.20
C PHE A 818 27.44 12.80 -13.36
N ILE A 819 27.10 11.73 -12.64
CA ILE A 819 27.98 11.07 -11.67
C ILE A 819 28.50 9.72 -12.21
N GLY A 820 27.75 9.07 -13.11
CA GLY A 820 28.09 7.75 -13.68
C GLY A 820 28.00 6.58 -12.71
N ARG A 821 27.48 6.79 -11.50
CA ARG A 821 27.22 5.75 -10.47
C ARG A 821 25.90 6.00 -9.75
N SER A 822 25.32 4.96 -9.19
CA SER A 822 24.09 5.08 -8.39
C SER A 822 24.34 5.80 -7.06
N GLY A 823 23.36 6.56 -6.59
CA GLY A 823 23.36 7.22 -5.30
C GLY A 823 22.68 8.59 -5.29
N PRO A 824 22.48 9.18 -4.11
CA PRO A 824 21.76 10.45 -3.92
C PRO A 824 22.65 11.68 -4.20
N LYS A 825 23.49 11.63 -5.23
CA LYS A 825 24.45 12.68 -5.54
C LYS A 825 24.16 13.32 -6.90
N THR A 826 24.49 14.62 -7.00
CA THR A 826 24.48 15.33 -8.27
C THR A 826 25.62 16.34 -8.35
N LEU A 827 25.81 16.92 -9.53
CA LEU A 827 26.86 17.90 -9.83
C LEU A 827 26.32 19.32 -9.65
N HIS A 828 26.95 20.12 -8.82
CA HIS A 828 26.75 21.56 -8.84
C HIS A 828 27.56 22.15 -9.99
N ILE A 829 26.92 22.43 -11.13
CA ILE A 829 27.56 22.76 -12.39
C ILE A 829 28.52 23.97 -12.24
N PRO A 830 28.15 25.11 -11.58
CA PRO A 830 29.03 26.26 -11.46
C PRO A 830 30.35 26.00 -10.69
N SER A 831 30.29 25.16 -9.63
CA SER A 831 31.49 24.86 -8.82
C SER A 831 32.19 23.55 -9.18
N GLY A 832 31.59 22.70 -10.01
CA GLY A 832 32.13 21.36 -10.34
C GLY A 832 32.06 20.35 -9.18
N GLN A 833 31.49 20.71 -8.03
CA GLN A 833 31.41 19.84 -6.85
C GLN A 833 30.28 18.81 -6.94
N THR A 834 30.57 17.59 -6.54
CA THR A 834 29.59 16.53 -6.39
C THR A 834 29.08 16.47 -4.94
N LEU A 835 27.80 16.79 -4.73
CA LEU A 835 27.16 16.88 -3.41
C LEU A 835 25.85 16.10 -3.38
N ASP A 836 25.18 16.04 -2.20
CA ASP A 836 23.82 15.54 -2.10
C ASP A 836 22.87 16.39 -2.95
N VAL A 837 21.84 15.75 -3.55
CA VAL A 837 20.90 16.46 -4.43
C VAL A 837 20.25 17.64 -3.69
N PHE A 838 19.88 17.46 -2.42
CA PHE A 838 19.34 18.54 -1.59
C PHE A 838 20.33 19.70 -1.43
N GLU A 839 21.62 19.42 -1.15
CA GLU A 839 22.63 20.45 -0.93
C GLU A 839 22.90 21.26 -2.20
N VAL A 840 22.86 20.62 -3.37
CA VAL A 840 22.99 21.31 -4.67
C VAL A 840 21.76 22.17 -4.96
N ALA A 841 20.56 21.65 -4.74
CA ALA A 841 19.32 22.38 -4.94
C ALA A 841 19.22 23.61 -4.02
N ASP A 842 19.60 23.49 -2.74
CA ASP A 842 19.64 24.58 -1.76
C ASP A 842 20.60 25.70 -2.18
N ARG A 843 21.76 25.37 -2.79
CA ARG A 843 22.67 26.38 -3.35
C ARG A 843 22.03 27.16 -4.50
N TYR A 844 21.46 26.46 -5.48
CA TYR A 844 20.80 27.11 -6.61
C TYR A 844 19.60 27.97 -6.17
N GLN A 845 18.84 27.53 -5.16
CA GLN A 845 17.73 28.32 -4.64
C GLN A 845 18.20 29.61 -3.95
N ARG A 846 19.33 29.59 -3.21
CA ARG A 846 19.93 30.79 -2.64
C ARG A 846 20.40 31.76 -3.70
N ASP A 847 20.88 31.24 -4.82
CA ASP A 847 21.33 32.03 -5.97
C ASP A 847 20.16 32.47 -6.88
N GLY A 848 18.91 32.12 -6.54
CA GLY A 848 17.71 32.46 -7.32
C GLY A 848 17.61 31.76 -8.68
N VAL A 849 18.34 30.66 -8.90
CA VAL A 849 18.43 29.96 -10.18
C VAL A 849 17.34 28.89 -10.28
N PRO A 850 16.47 28.92 -11.30
CA PRO A 850 15.49 27.87 -11.53
C PRO A 850 16.14 26.57 -11.97
N LEU A 851 15.46 25.44 -11.66
CA LEU A 851 15.96 24.10 -11.94
C LEU A 851 15.04 23.32 -12.86
N ILE A 852 15.62 22.45 -13.67
CA ILE A 852 14.91 21.45 -14.47
C ILE A 852 15.48 20.05 -14.20
N ILE A 853 14.76 19.02 -14.64
CA ILE A 853 15.21 17.63 -14.67
C ILE A 853 15.16 17.13 -16.11
N LEU A 854 16.22 16.45 -16.56
CA LEU A 854 16.24 15.69 -17.81
C LEU A 854 16.08 14.21 -17.51
N ALA A 855 15.18 13.52 -18.20
CA ALA A 855 14.90 12.10 -17.98
C ALA A 855 14.62 11.36 -19.30
N GLY A 856 14.66 10.03 -19.25
CA GLY A 856 14.35 9.16 -20.39
C GLY A 856 12.87 8.71 -20.39
N LYS A 857 12.65 7.44 -20.73
CA LYS A 857 11.32 6.84 -20.84
C LYS A 857 10.72 6.45 -19.48
N ASP A 858 9.40 6.49 -19.40
CA ASP A 858 8.59 6.03 -18.26
C ASP A 858 8.98 6.73 -16.93
N TYR A 859 9.19 8.05 -16.97
CA TYR A 859 9.55 8.83 -15.80
C TYR A 859 8.38 8.87 -14.81
N GLY A 860 8.65 8.51 -13.54
CA GLY A 860 7.67 8.52 -12.46
C GLY A 860 6.83 7.26 -12.35
N SER A 861 7.23 6.14 -12.98
CA SER A 861 6.52 4.86 -12.85
C SER A 861 6.55 4.31 -11.42
N GLY A 862 5.51 3.59 -11.04
CA GLY A 862 5.39 2.96 -9.72
C GLY A 862 4.21 3.50 -8.89
N ASN A 863 4.32 3.43 -7.56
CA ASN A 863 3.24 3.83 -6.67
C ASN A 863 3.00 5.33 -6.66
N SER A 864 1.74 5.75 -6.66
CA SER A 864 1.37 7.14 -6.50
C SER A 864 1.81 7.68 -5.12
N ARG A 865 2.46 8.85 -5.11
CA ARG A 865 2.90 9.56 -3.90
C ARG A 865 2.99 11.05 -4.16
N ASP A 866 2.44 11.87 -3.31
CA ASP A 866 2.48 13.33 -3.43
C ASP A 866 3.90 13.89 -3.48
N TRP A 867 4.77 13.34 -2.65
CA TRP A 867 6.13 13.83 -2.49
C TRP A 867 7.02 13.65 -3.73
N VAL A 868 6.57 12.87 -4.73
CA VAL A 868 7.25 12.79 -6.04
C VAL A 868 7.10 14.07 -6.86
N ALA A 869 6.14 14.93 -6.52
CA ALA A 869 5.95 16.25 -7.11
C ALA A 869 6.23 17.38 -6.08
N LYS A 870 5.73 17.26 -4.84
CA LYS A 870 5.97 18.21 -3.74
C LYS A 870 7.47 18.39 -3.45
N GLY A 871 8.23 17.29 -3.43
CA GLY A 871 9.68 17.30 -3.20
C GLY A 871 10.45 18.07 -4.27
N PRO A 872 10.37 17.71 -5.53
CA PRO A 872 10.98 18.47 -6.63
C PRO A 872 10.57 19.94 -6.66
N TYR A 873 9.29 20.24 -6.43
CA TYR A 873 8.83 21.63 -6.32
C TYR A 873 9.57 22.41 -5.23
N LEU A 874 9.71 21.82 -4.04
CA LEU A 874 10.43 22.43 -2.91
C LEU A 874 11.96 22.49 -3.14
N LEU A 875 12.50 21.62 -3.99
CA LEU A 875 13.91 21.72 -4.45
C LEU A 875 14.10 22.82 -5.51
N GLY A 876 13.05 23.47 -5.98
CA GLY A 876 13.14 24.56 -6.98
C GLY A 876 12.99 24.11 -8.43
N VAL A 877 12.60 22.83 -8.67
CA VAL A 877 12.33 22.33 -10.01
C VAL A 877 11.08 23.00 -10.58
N ARG A 878 11.17 23.51 -11.82
CA ARG A 878 10.09 24.19 -12.55
C ARG A 878 9.57 23.40 -13.73
N ALA A 879 10.43 22.57 -14.34
CA ALA A 879 10.03 21.70 -15.44
C ALA A 879 10.78 20.38 -15.38
N VAL A 880 10.17 19.36 -15.93
CA VAL A 880 10.80 18.05 -16.22
C VAL A 880 10.70 17.82 -17.72
N ILE A 881 11.82 17.53 -18.39
CA ILE A 881 11.85 17.17 -19.82
C ILE A 881 12.19 15.69 -19.91
N ALA A 882 11.28 14.87 -20.44
CA ALA A 882 11.44 13.43 -20.53
C ALA A 882 10.99 12.88 -21.89
N GLU A 883 11.42 11.65 -22.24
CA GLU A 883 10.93 10.97 -23.44
C GLU A 883 9.48 10.50 -23.27
N SER A 884 9.12 10.03 -22.08
CA SER A 884 7.73 9.71 -21.69
C SER A 884 7.56 9.78 -20.19
N PHE A 885 6.30 10.00 -19.78
CA PHE A 885 5.89 10.08 -18.39
C PHE A 885 4.88 8.98 -18.07
N GLU A 886 4.92 8.51 -16.84
CA GLU A 886 3.80 7.82 -16.26
C GLU A 886 2.65 8.82 -16.01
N LYS A 887 1.41 8.42 -16.37
CA LYS A 887 0.26 9.34 -16.41
C LYS A 887 -0.04 10.01 -15.07
N LEU A 888 -0.12 9.22 -13.99
CA LEU A 888 -0.42 9.75 -12.66
C LEU A 888 0.66 10.73 -12.19
N HIS A 889 1.93 10.43 -12.48
CA HIS A 889 3.02 11.32 -12.10
C HIS A 889 3.01 12.64 -12.88
N LYS A 890 2.67 12.59 -14.17
CA LYS A 890 2.46 13.79 -14.99
C LYS A 890 1.42 14.72 -14.34
N ASN A 891 0.27 14.19 -13.95
CA ASN A 891 -0.80 14.96 -13.30
C ASN A 891 -0.36 15.54 -11.96
N GLN A 892 0.41 14.79 -11.17
CA GLN A 892 0.96 15.30 -9.90
C GLN A 892 1.94 16.47 -10.11
N LEU A 893 2.78 16.43 -11.15
CA LEU A 893 3.66 17.55 -11.50
C LEU A 893 2.85 18.80 -11.81
N ILE A 894 1.81 18.68 -12.64
CA ILE A 894 0.86 19.77 -12.98
C ILE A 894 0.19 20.29 -11.70
N GLY A 895 -0.30 19.39 -10.86
CA GLY A 895 -0.95 19.70 -9.58
C GLY A 895 -0.06 20.49 -8.61
N MET A 896 1.26 20.42 -8.77
CA MET A 896 2.24 21.21 -8.02
C MET A 896 2.79 22.42 -8.79
N GLY A 897 2.34 22.66 -10.02
CA GLY A 897 2.83 23.77 -10.85
C GLY A 897 4.22 23.52 -11.45
N ILE A 898 4.60 22.25 -11.64
CA ILE A 898 5.79 21.83 -12.39
C ILE A 898 5.36 21.45 -13.80
N MET A 899 6.04 21.97 -14.81
CA MET A 899 5.69 21.75 -16.21
C MET A 899 6.26 20.41 -16.71
N PRO A 900 5.42 19.42 -17.08
CA PRO A 900 5.87 18.20 -17.76
C PRO A 900 6.05 18.47 -19.26
N LEU A 901 7.26 18.27 -19.77
CA LEU A 901 7.63 18.51 -21.15
C LEU A 901 8.15 17.22 -21.79
N GLN A 902 7.57 16.85 -22.91
CA GLN A 902 7.93 15.63 -23.63
C GLN A 902 8.77 15.95 -24.87
N PHE A 903 9.86 15.23 -25.05
CA PHE A 903 10.60 15.28 -26.32
C PHE A 903 9.69 14.85 -27.49
N LEU A 904 9.86 15.46 -28.64
CA LEU A 904 9.14 15.05 -29.84
C LEU A 904 9.52 13.63 -30.29
N PRO A 905 8.64 12.92 -30.99
CA PRO A 905 8.94 11.56 -31.46
C PRO A 905 10.29 11.45 -32.16
N GLY A 906 11.10 10.48 -31.74
CA GLY A 906 12.46 10.27 -32.28
C GLY A 906 13.54 11.17 -31.66
N GLN A 907 13.18 12.10 -30.77
CA GLN A 907 14.13 12.96 -30.06
C GLN A 907 14.27 12.54 -28.58
N ASN A 908 15.51 12.65 -28.10
CA ASN A 908 15.83 12.52 -26.69
C ASN A 908 17.12 13.33 -26.38
N ALA A 909 17.55 13.29 -25.13
CA ALA A 909 18.75 14.04 -24.74
C ALA A 909 20.01 13.63 -25.51
N ASP A 910 20.14 12.37 -25.92
CA ASP A 910 21.28 11.84 -26.65
C ASP A 910 21.20 12.24 -28.11
N THR A 911 20.08 12.15 -28.80
CA THR A 911 19.90 12.58 -30.21
C THR A 911 20.04 14.08 -30.37
N LEU A 912 19.79 14.85 -29.31
CA LEU A 912 19.96 16.31 -29.30
C LEU A 912 21.34 16.73 -28.74
N GLU A 913 22.22 15.78 -28.50
CA GLU A 913 23.60 15.98 -27.99
C GLU A 913 23.65 16.84 -26.70
N LEU A 914 22.66 16.71 -25.85
CA LEU A 914 22.58 17.45 -24.60
C LEU A 914 23.52 16.83 -23.56
N SER A 915 24.44 17.62 -23.03
CA SER A 915 25.32 17.20 -21.93
C SER A 915 24.67 17.38 -20.56
N GLY A 916 23.53 18.09 -20.50
CA GLY A 916 22.83 18.47 -19.26
C GLY A 916 23.52 19.62 -18.49
N LYS A 917 24.70 20.06 -18.92
CA LYS A 917 25.48 21.15 -18.29
C LYS A 917 25.14 22.52 -18.84
N GLU A 918 24.33 22.56 -19.89
CA GLU A 918 23.81 23.80 -20.51
C GLU A 918 22.86 24.50 -19.56
N ARG A 919 22.67 25.80 -19.75
CA ARG A 919 21.51 26.51 -19.22
C ARG A 919 20.36 26.41 -20.20
N PHE A 920 19.14 26.22 -19.67
CA PHE A 920 17.93 26.00 -20.45
C PHE A 920 16.96 27.18 -20.25
N SER A 921 16.41 27.69 -21.34
CA SER A 921 15.35 28.69 -21.28
C SER A 921 14.14 28.19 -22.06
N ILE A 922 12.98 28.20 -21.42
CA ILE A 922 11.70 27.71 -21.95
C ILE A 922 10.77 28.92 -22.01
N ILE A 923 10.36 29.27 -23.22
CA ILE A 923 9.47 30.42 -23.46
C ILE A 923 8.04 29.94 -23.37
N VAL A 924 7.29 30.49 -22.43
CA VAL A 924 5.87 30.19 -22.21
C VAL A 924 5.05 31.34 -22.79
N PRO A 925 4.22 31.08 -23.83
CA PRO A 925 3.36 32.11 -24.41
C PRO A 925 2.18 32.42 -23.46
N GLU A 926 1.68 33.67 -23.52
CA GLU A 926 0.51 34.09 -22.71
C GLU A 926 -0.76 33.28 -23.05
N ASN A 927 -0.92 32.91 -24.29
CA ASN A 927 -2.08 32.13 -24.80
C ASN A 927 -1.70 30.67 -25.06
N MET A 928 -1.14 29.99 -24.06
CA MET A 928 -0.83 28.57 -24.15
C MET A 928 -2.11 27.74 -24.06
N GLY A 929 -2.36 26.90 -25.05
CA GLY A 929 -3.44 25.91 -25.05
C GLY A 929 -2.99 24.51 -24.59
N PRO A 930 -3.91 23.56 -24.47
CA PRO A 930 -3.59 22.15 -24.22
C PRO A 930 -2.65 21.58 -25.29
N ARG A 931 -1.73 20.71 -24.87
CA ARG A 931 -0.75 20.08 -25.78
C ARG A 931 0.05 21.05 -26.65
N HIS A 932 0.38 22.22 -26.10
CA HIS A 932 1.11 23.24 -26.82
C HIS A 932 2.58 22.88 -27.01
N GLN A 933 3.11 23.12 -28.22
CA GLN A 933 4.53 22.89 -28.50
C GLN A 933 5.36 24.11 -28.07
N LEU A 934 6.32 23.90 -27.18
CA LEU A 934 7.21 24.93 -26.65
C LEU A 934 8.62 24.82 -27.21
N THR A 935 9.29 25.97 -27.31
CA THR A 935 10.71 26.03 -27.72
C THR A 935 11.62 26.12 -26.51
N VAL A 936 12.58 25.21 -26.42
CA VAL A 936 13.66 25.21 -25.43
C VAL A 936 14.93 25.71 -26.08
N LYS A 937 15.55 26.75 -25.51
CA LYS A 937 16.84 27.30 -25.94
C LYS A 937 17.93 26.93 -24.96
N THR A 938 19.08 26.54 -25.43
CA THR A 938 20.25 26.25 -24.60
C THR A 938 21.30 27.35 -24.67
N SER A 939 22.10 27.49 -23.63
CA SER A 939 23.21 28.45 -23.58
C SER A 939 24.32 28.19 -24.64
N LYS A 940 24.34 27.00 -25.28
CA LYS A 940 25.23 26.66 -26.38
C LYS A 940 24.68 27.05 -27.76
N GLY A 941 23.51 27.69 -27.81
CA GLY A 941 22.87 28.13 -29.06
C GLY A 941 21.99 27.06 -29.72
N ALA A 942 21.90 25.85 -29.19
CA ALA A 942 20.96 24.86 -29.68
C ALA A 942 19.50 25.21 -29.25
N SER A 943 18.57 24.95 -30.14
CA SER A 943 17.13 25.14 -29.91
C SER A 943 16.38 23.89 -30.37
N PHE A 944 15.48 23.42 -29.57
CA PHE A 944 14.63 22.24 -29.87
C PHE A 944 13.22 22.44 -29.35
N CYS A 945 12.28 21.69 -29.89
CA CYS A 945 10.88 21.76 -29.50
C CYS A 945 10.53 20.60 -28.60
N VAL A 946 9.60 20.88 -27.65
CA VAL A 946 9.03 19.90 -26.71
C VAL A 946 7.51 20.10 -26.64
N MET A 947 6.78 19.04 -26.31
CA MET A 947 5.35 19.09 -26.09
C MET A 947 5.06 19.34 -24.61
N ALA A 948 4.33 20.39 -24.30
CA ALA A 948 3.81 20.61 -22.94
C ALA A 948 2.59 19.69 -22.72
N LEU A 949 2.66 18.81 -21.71
CA LEU A 949 1.66 17.78 -21.50
C LEU A 949 0.51 18.24 -20.58
N PHE A 950 -0.06 19.39 -20.88
CA PHE A 950 -1.37 19.80 -20.32
C PHE A 950 -2.45 19.23 -21.20
N ASP A 951 -3.31 18.36 -20.69
CA ASP A 951 -4.33 17.69 -21.51
C ASP A 951 -5.64 18.49 -21.57
N THR A 952 -5.92 19.30 -20.53
CA THR A 952 -7.15 20.07 -20.38
C THR A 952 -6.90 21.55 -20.06
N ASP A 953 -7.95 22.37 -20.29
CA ASP A 953 -7.95 23.78 -19.83
C ASP A 953 -7.84 23.88 -18.30
N VAL A 954 -8.38 22.90 -17.57
CA VAL A 954 -8.28 22.84 -16.09
C VAL A 954 -6.83 22.64 -15.65
N ASP A 955 -6.06 21.81 -16.37
CA ASP A 955 -4.61 21.66 -16.10
C ASP A 955 -3.87 22.98 -16.25
N LEU A 956 -4.19 23.74 -17.29
CA LEU A 956 -3.58 25.05 -17.52
C LEU A 956 -3.97 26.06 -16.44
N ILE A 957 -5.25 26.07 -16.03
CA ILE A 957 -5.72 26.92 -14.93
C ILE A 957 -4.99 26.57 -13.63
N CYS A 958 -4.89 25.30 -13.31
CA CYS A 958 -4.15 24.83 -12.13
C CYS A 958 -2.68 25.26 -12.20
N PHE A 959 -2.02 25.07 -13.34
CA PHE A 959 -0.63 25.48 -13.55
C PHE A 959 -0.44 27.00 -13.38
N GLN A 960 -1.33 27.83 -13.95
CA GLN A 960 -1.30 29.29 -13.85
C GLN A 960 -1.38 29.79 -12.40
N HIS A 961 -2.17 29.08 -11.55
CA HIS A 961 -2.26 29.38 -10.12
C HIS A 961 -1.05 28.86 -9.31
N GLY A 962 -0.09 28.17 -9.97
CA GLY A 962 1.06 27.57 -9.31
C GLY A 962 0.73 26.26 -8.60
N GLY A 963 -0.26 25.53 -9.10
CA GLY A 963 -0.71 24.22 -8.67
C GLY A 963 -2.15 24.19 -8.18
N LEU A 964 -2.70 22.97 -8.13
CA LEU A 964 -4.09 22.69 -7.76
C LEU A 964 -4.47 23.22 -6.37
N HIS A 965 -3.61 23.04 -5.38
CA HIS A 965 -3.85 23.50 -4.02
C HIS A 965 -4.11 25.02 -3.94
N ARG A 966 -3.31 25.80 -4.67
CA ARG A 966 -3.47 27.26 -4.74
C ARG A 966 -4.70 27.66 -5.52
N TYR A 967 -5.01 26.95 -6.61
CA TYR A 967 -6.23 27.15 -7.36
C TYR A 967 -7.48 26.95 -6.51
N VAL A 968 -7.54 25.86 -5.73
CA VAL A 968 -8.68 25.60 -4.84
C VAL A 968 -8.75 26.64 -3.71
N ALA A 969 -7.64 26.95 -3.07
CA ALA A 969 -7.61 28.01 -2.04
C ALA A 969 -8.04 29.37 -2.60
N TRP A 970 -7.62 29.69 -3.82
CA TRP A 970 -8.05 30.89 -4.55
C TRP A 970 -9.55 30.88 -4.83
N THR A 971 -10.11 29.77 -5.24
CA THR A 971 -11.56 29.60 -5.47
C THR A 971 -12.35 29.85 -4.18
N VAL A 972 -11.87 29.33 -3.04
CA VAL A 972 -12.47 29.55 -1.72
C VAL A 972 -12.43 31.04 -1.34
N LEU A 973 -11.28 31.72 -1.54
CA LEU A 973 -11.12 33.14 -1.23
C LEU A 973 -12.08 34.02 -2.04
N ASN A 974 -12.27 33.73 -3.31
CA ASN A 974 -13.08 34.55 -4.20
C ASN A 974 -14.59 34.26 -4.09
N SER A 975 -14.98 33.00 -3.77
CA SER A 975 -16.39 32.67 -3.51
C SER A 975 -16.93 33.29 -2.23
N SER A 976 -16.07 33.49 -1.24
CA SER A 976 -16.46 34.12 0.05
C SER A 976 -16.53 35.65 0.01
N SER A 977 -16.08 36.25 -1.10
CA SER A 977 -16.10 37.72 -1.29
C SER A 977 -17.38 38.24 -1.95
N ALA A 978 -18.31 37.38 -2.38
CA ALA A 978 -19.60 37.80 -2.89
C ALA A 978 -20.48 38.26 -1.72
N PRO A 979 -21.11 39.46 -1.82
CA PRO A 979 -22.01 39.96 -0.77
C PRO A 979 -23.13 38.94 -0.57
N ARG A 980 -23.33 38.52 0.68
CA ARG A 980 -24.53 37.77 1.05
C ARG A 980 -25.74 38.61 0.68
N PRO A 981 -26.75 38.08 -0.05
CA PRO A 981 -28.02 38.80 -0.17
C PRO A 981 -28.55 38.97 1.25
N ASP A 982 -28.86 40.25 1.61
CA ASP A 982 -29.45 40.63 2.85
C ASP A 982 -30.61 39.66 3.20
N ARG A 983 -30.49 39.00 4.33
CA ARG A 983 -31.64 38.37 4.96
C ARG A 983 -32.51 39.56 5.47
N THR A 984 -33.41 40.00 4.64
CA THR A 984 -34.55 40.77 5.12
C THR A 984 -35.25 39.87 6.12
N GLU A 985 -35.18 40.28 7.37
CA GLU A 985 -35.98 39.76 8.47
C GLU A 985 -37.45 39.76 8.05
N CYS A 986 -37.99 38.61 7.82
CA CYS A 986 -39.44 38.45 7.75
C CYS A 986 -39.96 38.36 9.18
N SER A 987 -40.15 39.55 9.75
CA SER A 987 -40.97 39.73 10.95
C SER A 987 -42.43 39.74 10.50
N THR A 988 -43.08 38.57 10.51
CA THR A 988 -44.54 38.39 10.72
C THR A 988 -44.91 36.95 10.44
N CYS A 989 -45.07 36.18 11.47
CA CYS A 989 -46.09 35.13 11.55
C CYS A 989 -46.60 35.09 12.98
N PRO A 990 -47.96 35.06 13.19
CA PRO A 990 -48.60 34.93 14.49
C PRO A 990 -48.49 33.52 15.09
#